data_b48a378e82f34a93c3c6be87a8ec6438
#
_entry.id   b48a378e82f34a93c3c6be87a8ec6438
#
_cell.length_a   1.000
_cell.length_b   1.000
_cell.length_c   1.000
_cell.angle_alpha   90.00
_cell.angle_beta   90.00
_cell.angle_gamma   90.00
#
_symmetry.space_group_name_H-M   'P 1'
#
loop_
_entity.id
_entity.type
_entity.pdbx_description
1 polymer ?
#
loop_
_entity_poly.entity_id
_entity_poly.type
_entity_poly.pdbx_seq_one_letter_code
_entity_poly.pdbx_strand_id
1 'polypeptide(L)'
;MRMARIRPSLRRTKEGGAVSAPLDPDPPDRAPLDPVSPDPVSSDPDPWTRLTRVLQQWRWPLLALFIACFATALTGLGRLGYDPDVMTYFDPKGEDRRTFEAVEDRFGRTNEVVYVVRARQGTVLDAGPLRRIETLRDAAGDLSGAIGTRSTLDLLSRGGETVSLPPDRRALPALGETIDRAATEAGTASRALLSEDRTVGVVAVRFPRAVGDGLDLGAVVDEARAVRDRVVAETTDVDVMMTGRMVIDAEFERAGRDETQSQVAVQVVVITVVVALAMRSLTVAAALLALSWMATVIAAGALGWADTTLTGVSSSMPAVLLGVGVATGVHVTLAWQRHCRALVHADLPAKERSRRAVERAMRENALPVTLSLLTTALSFLCLNLAESPPFRQLGNVTAFGLAVLLVLSFTLLPTVLLLLPPRATPPVGTAAMAAFGRWVARLRWPLLVLGALSVVLATWGASRLTFDDVFSHYFDERYEVRRATDLFEEQLVGTTILVAALPAEPGRARELDTLERVADFRRWALEQEGVSVVSSPDPVATDDPGQRDFDATESGVRVEMVLRGVSSADTLRFAQAAGERAGELFGEGVVVTGLPILSAQLSTRSARTMLVATGVALAAISVLMFRVLGSVRLGFAALLPNLAPMLIAFGLWGVLVGEVSFAATIVATLTFGIVVDDTIHFMVKYRALRGTGYSPGEAVERTMGSVGLALVVTSIAIGLGFAMFANSGFLVNQHFGILSALTIGAALVADLLFLPPLLIALARRAN
;
A
#
# COMPACT_ATOMS: atom_id res chain seq x y z
N MET A 1 5.66 -69.10 47.74
CA MET A 1 6.33 -69.49 49.00
C MET A 1 6.29 -68.32 49.95
N ARG A 2 5.50 -68.49 51.01
CA ARG A 2 5.51 -67.95 52.41
C ARG A 2 5.77 -66.45 52.56
N MET A 3 4.74 -65.67 52.99
CA MET A 3 4.30 -65.34 54.41
C MET A 3 5.34 -64.52 55.16
N ALA A 4 5.06 -63.42 55.91
CA ALA A 4 3.99 -63.12 56.85
C ALA A 4 3.91 -61.58 57.10
N ARG A 5 2.80 -60.97 57.17
CA ARG A 5 1.93 -60.50 58.28
C ARG A 5 2.64 -60.20 59.58
N ILE A 6 2.42 -58.97 60.11
CA ILE A 6 1.96 -58.69 61.50
C ILE A 6 1.41 -57.22 61.58
N ARG A 7 0.13 -57.06 61.92
CA ARG A 7 -0.47 -56.00 62.74
C ARG A 7 -0.54 -56.51 64.17
N PRO A 8 -0.63 -55.74 65.26
CA PRO A 8 -1.76 -54.90 65.66
C PRO A 8 -1.32 -53.65 66.46
N SER A 9 -2.10 -52.80 67.15
CA SER A 9 -3.46 -52.74 67.66
C SER A 9 -3.78 -51.31 68.15
N LEU A 10 -5.05 -51.01 68.15
CA LEU A 10 -5.77 -49.86 68.76
C LEU A 10 -5.43 -49.54 70.22
N ARG A 11 -5.47 -48.24 70.57
CA ARG A 11 -6.20 -47.77 71.76
C ARG A 11 -6.77 -46.35 71.53
N ARG A 12 -8.08 -46.25 71.73
CA ARG A 12 -8.86 -45.00 71.95
C ARG A 12 -8.61 -44.45 73.30
N THR A 13 -8.53 -43.10 73.43
CA THR A 13 -9.14 -42.37 74.55
C THR A 13 -9.70 -41.05 74.07
N LYS A 14 -10.96 -40.81 74.38
CA LYS A 14 -11.70 -39.56 74.29
C LYS A 14 -11.20 -38.60 75.35
N GLU A 15 -11.09 -37.31 75.04
CA GLU A 15 -11.66 -36.25 75.84
C GLU A 15 -11.54 -34.90 75.09
N GLY A 16 -12.56 -34.08 75.23
CA GLY A 16 -12.87 -32.89 74.48
C GLY A 16 -12.20 -31.64 75.07
N GLY A 17 -12.12 -30.67 74.22
CA GLY A 17 -11.72 -29.28 74.51
C GLY A 17 -11.72 -28.50 73.24
N ALA A 18 -12.75 -27.66 73.07
CA ALA A 18 -12.83 -26.69 71.91
C ALA A 18 -11.73 -25.60 72.21
N VAL A 19 -10.74 -25.61 71.30
CA VAL A 19 -9.78 -24.48 71.23
C VAL A 19 -9.90 -23.92 69.79
N SER A 20 -10.28 -22.65 69.72
CA SER A 20 -10.33 -21.84 68.51
C SER A 20 -8.98 -21.89 67.75
N ALA A 21 -8.99 -22.33 66.51
CA ALA A 21 -7.83 -22.23 65.66
C ALA A 21 -7.45 -20.76 65.39
N PRO A 22 -6.18 -20.40 65.42
CA PRO A 22 -5.75 -19.08 65.00
C PRO A 22 -5.91 -18.97 63.46
N LEU A 23 -6.41 -17.81 63.02
CA LEU A 23 -6.42 -17.40 61.62
C LEU A 23 -5.02 -17.57 61.04
N ASP A 24 -4.93 -18.25 59.89
CA ASP A 24 -3.72 -18.34 59.08
C ASP A 24 -3.15 -16.92 58.89
N PRO A 25 -1.85 -16.71 59.07
CA PRO A 25 -1.23 -15.44 58.78
C PRO A 25 -1.32 -15.21 57.27
N ASP A 26 -1.68 -13.99 56.86
CA ASP A 26 -1.62 -13.50 55.47
C ASP A 26 -0.35 -14.03 54.79
N PRO A 27 -0.47 -14.50 53.50
CA PRO A 27 0.71 -14.92 52.79
C PRO A 27 1.70 -13.77 52.69
N PRO A 28 3.00 -14.02 52.91
CA PRO A 28 4.00 -12.99 52.94
C PRO A 28 3.97 -12.16 51.66
N ASP A 29 4.00 -10.84 51.84
CA ASP A 29 4.15 -9.84 50.79
C ASP A 29 5.06 -10.39 49.68
N ARG A 30 4.49 -10.59 48.49
CA ARG A 30 5.23 -11.13 47.36
C ARG A 30 6.37 -10.18 47.06
N ALA A 31 7.58 -10.66 47.23
CA ALA A 31 8.80 -9.95 46.94
C ALA A 31 8.71 -9.26 45.57
N PRO A 32 9.21 -8.02 45.43
CA PRO A 32 9.30 -7.35 44.14
C PRO A 32 10.07 -8.24 43.18
N LEU A 33 9.58 -8.28 41.91
CA LEU A 33 10.17 -9.03 40.80
C LEU A 33 11.68 -9.18 40.94
N ASP A 34 12.16 -10.41 41.14
CA ASP A 34 13.49 -10.78 41.61
C ASP A 34 14.59 -9.85 41.10
N PRO A 35 15.53 -9.44 41.97
CA PRO A 35 16.81 -8.95 41.51
C PRO A 35 17.45 -10.09 40.69
N VAL A 36 17.72 -9.79 39.40
CA VAL A 36 18.47 -10.68 38.50
C VAL A 36 19.63 -11.25 39.28
N SER A 37 19.63 -12.58 39.53
CA SER A 37 20.75 -13.26 40.19
C SER A 37 22.05 -12.85 39.49
N PRO A 38 23.11 -12.53 40.22
CA PRO A 38 24.38 -12.22 39.61
C PRO A 38 24.83 -13.44 38.81
N ASP A 39 24.98 -13.29 37.48
CA ASP A 39 25.56 -14.33 36.63
C ASP A 39 26.89 -14.79 37.26
N PRO A 40 27.18 -16.10 37.30
CA PRO A 40 28.51 -16.58 37.68
C PRO A 40 29.54 -15.96 36.72
N VAL A 41 30.54 -15.31 37.28
CA VAL A 41 31.63 -14.65 36.56
C VAL A 41 32.41 -15.72 35.76
N SER A 42 32.04 -15.96 34.51
CA SER A 42 32.87 -16.70 33.61
C SER A 42 34.11 -15.86 33.30
N SER A 43 35.29 -16.51 33.32
CA SER A 43 36.58 -15.84 33.14
C SER A 43 36.79 -15.26 31.72
N ASP A 44 35.94 -15.59 30.75
CA ASP A 44 35.97 -15.05 29.41
C ASP A 44 34.90 -13.99 29.21
N PRO A 45 35.25 -12.76 28.79
CA PRO A 45 34.26 -11.71 28.59
C PRO A 45 33.33 -12.09 27.46
N ASP A 46 32.01 -12.18 27.78
CA ASP A 46 30.92 -12.41 26.88
C ASP A 46 31.03 -11.50 25.62
N PRO A 47 30.64 -12.00 24.43
CA PRO A 47 30.67 -11.22 23.18
C PRO A 47 30.05 -9.82 23.30
N TRP A 48 28.96 -9.70 24.07
CA TRP A 48 28.28 -8.41 24.27
C TRP A 48 29.08 -7.45 25.14
N THR A 49 29.82 -7.94 26.13
CA THR A 49 30.77 -7.14 26.92
C THR A 49 31.91 -6.63 26.07
N ARG A 50 32.42 -7.46 25.14
CA ARG A 50 33.47 -7.04 24.18
C ARG A 50 32.91 -5.97 23.23
N LEU A 51 31.72 -6.21 22.64
CA LEU A 51 31.06 -5.27 21.72
C LEU A 51 30.82 -3.91 22.36
N THR A 52 30.16 -3.87 23.53
CA THR A 52 29.84 -2.60 24.21
C THR A 52 31.10 -1.84 24.62
N ARG A 53 32.20 -2.53 24.94
CA ARG A 53 33.49 -1.91 25.24
C ARG A 53 34.10 -1.28 23.97
N VAL A 54 34.08 -1.99 22.87
CA VAL A 54 34.55 -1.48 21.56
C VAL A 54 33.71 -0.26 21.15
N LEU A 55 32.37 -0.37 21.18
CA LEU A 55 31.47 0.74 20.85
C LEU A 55 31.72 1.98 21.74
N GLN A 56 32.02 1.79 23.03
CA GLN A 56 32.33 2.88 23.95
C GLN A 56 33.67 3.56 23.62
N GLN A 57 34.68 2.78 23.18
CA GLN A 57 35.98 3.29 22.79
C GLN A 57 35.92 4.03 21.45
N TRP A 58 35.20 3.47 20.48
CA TRP A 58 35.12 3.94 19.09
C TRP A 58 33.88 4.81 18.82
N ARG A 59 33.15 5.25 19.83
CA ARG A 59 31.88 5.99 19.68
C ARG A 59 31.96 7.21 18.76
N TRP A 60 33.02 8.02 18.88
CA TRP A 60 33.19 9.22 18.07
C TRP A 60 33.56 8.90 16.62
N PRO A 61 34.55 8.02 16.32
CA PRO A 61 34.79 7.54 14.97
C PRO A 61 33.55 6.88 14.32
N LEU A 62 32.79 6.09 15.06
CA LEU A 62 31.56 5.47 14.54
C LEU A 62 30.51 6.51 14.20
N LEU A 63 30.28 7.50 15.07
CA LEU A 63 29.36 8.60 14.77
C LEU A 63 29.79 9.39 13.55
N ALA A 64 31.09 9.68 13.42
CA ALA A 64 31.62 10.35 12.24
C ALA A 64 31.44 9.52 10.96
N LEU A 65 31.66 8.21 11.03
CA LEU A 65 31.39 7.30 9.92
C LEU A 65 29.91 7.30 9.51
N PHE A 66 28.98 7.21 10.47
CA PHE A 66 27.56 7.23 10.17
C PHE A 66 27.09 8.58 9.60
N ILE A 67 27.64 9.69 10.09
CA ILE A 67 27.40 11.03 9.52
C ILE A 67 27.93 11.10 8.09
N ALA A 68 29.11 10.56 7.81
CA ALA A 68 29.67 10.51 6.46
C ALA A 68 28.81 9.65 5.52
N CYS A 69 28.39 8.46 5.96
CA CYS A 69 27.47 7.61 5.19
C CYS A 69 26.13 8.35 4.91
N PHE A 70 25.57 9.03 5.90
CA PHE A 70 24.34 9.80 5.74
C PHE A 70 24.55 10.96 4.75
N ALA A 71 25.65 11.71 4.86
CA ALA A 71 25.98 12.81 3.93
C ALA A 71 26.16 12.30 2.49
N THR A 72 26.81 11.13 2.32
CA THR A 72 26.92 10.49 1.01
C THR A 72 25.58 10.07 0.47
N ALA A 73 24.69 9.52 1.31
CA ALA A 73 23.34 9.13 0.91
C ALA A 73 22.49 10.34 0.49
N LEU A 74 22.66 11.50 1.16
CA LEU A 74 21.98 12.75 0.76
C LEU A 74 22.33 13.20 -0.66
N THR A 75 23.57 13.00 -1.12
CA THR A 75 23.94 13.33 -2.50
C THR A 75 23.27 12.40 -3.51
N GLY A 76 23.05 11.13 -3.14
CA GLY A 76 22.26 10.19 -3.94
C GLY A 76 20.76 10.58 -3.96
N LEU A 77 20.23 11.02 -2.82
CA LEU A 77 18.84 11.46 -2.73
C LEU A 77 18.54 12.65 -3.69
N GLY A 78 19.51 13.54 -3.91
CA GLY A 78 19.39 14.63 -4.87
C GLY A 78 19.32 14.18 -6.35
N ARG A 79 19.64 12.91 -6.65
CA ARG A 79 19.52 12.30 -7.99
C ARG A 79 18.26 11.47 -8.16
N LEU A 80 17.53 11.24 -7.07
CA LEU A 80 16.36 10.38 -7.07
C LEU A 80 15.19 11.06 -7.78
N GLY A 81 14.83 10.56 -8.97
CA GLY A 81 13.66 10.99 -9.71
C GLY A 81 12.38 10.29 -9.25
N TYR A 82 11.26 10.77 -9.77
CA TYR A 82 9.95 10.12 -9.64
C TYR A 82 9.42 9.80 -11.03
N ASP A 83 8.93 8.58 -11.23
CA ASP A 83 8.33 8.13 -12.48
C ASP A 83 6.81 8.05 -12.32
N PRO A 84 6.06 8.97 -12.95
CA PRO A 84 4.60 9.01 -12.90
C PRO A 84 3.93 8.10 -13.92
N ASP A 85 4.68 7.54 -14.90
CA ASP A 85 4.11 6.79 -16.02
C ASP A 85 3.42 5.52 -15.53
N VAL A 86 2.13 5.42 -15.81
CA VAL A 86 1.33 4.21 -15.51
C VAL A 86 1.94 2.97 -16.18
N MET A 87 2.62 3.12 -17.32
CA MET A 87 3.29 2.00 -18.00
C MET A 87 4.41 1.36 -17.19
N THR A 88 4.94 2.06 -16.17
CA THR A 88 5.92 1.52 -15.23
C THR A 88 5.39 0.34 -14.41
N TYR A 89 4.08 0.25 -14.23
CA TYR A 89 3.44 -0.88 -13.53
C TYR A 89 3.46 -2.18 -14.32
N PHE A 90 3.66 -2.12 -15.65
CA PHE A 90 3.68 -3.27 -16.54
C PHE A 90 5.13 -3.67 -16.85
N ASP A 91 5.41 -4.97 -16.84
CA ASP A 91 6.76 -5.46 -17.15
C ASP A 91 7.13 -5.10 -18.62
N PRO A 92 8.24 -4.36 -18.86
CA PRO A 92 8.68 -4.00 -20.20
C PRO A 92 8.94 -5.21 -21.12
N LYS A 93 9.18 -6.38 -20.53
CA LYS A 93 9.37 -7.65 -21.26
C LYS A 93 8.07 -8.44 -21.43
N GLY A 94 6.97 -7.99 -20.83
CA GLY A 94 5.66 -8.62 -20.92
C GLY A 94 5.12 -8.59 -22.35
N GLU A 95 4.51 -9.67 -22.80
CA GLU A 95 3.93 -9.78 -24.14
C GLU A 95 2.78 -8.79 -24.33
N ASP A 96 1.90 -8.67 -23.31
CA ASP A 96 0.74 -7.79 -23.37
C ASP A 96 1.16 -6.31 -23.54
N ARG A 97 2.18 -5.86 -22.80
CA ARG A 97 2.72 -4.50 -22.92
C ARG A 97 3.34 -4.26 -24.29
N ARG A 98 4.17 -5.20 -24.77
CA ARG A 98 4.78 -5.08 -26.13
C ARG A 98 3.73 -5.04 -27.22
N THR A 99 2.68 -5.85 -27.09
CA THR A 99 1.55 -5.87 -28.03
C THR A 99 0.81 -4.53 -28.02
N PHE A 100 0.56 -3.98 -26.85
CA PHE A 100 -0.06 -2.66 -26.71
C PHE A 100 0.81 -1.56 -27.32
N GLU A 101 2.10 -1.50 -26.96
CA GLU A 101 3.05 -0.54 -27.49
C GLU A 101 3.18 -0.66 -29.01
N ALA A 102 3.20 -1.87 -29.56
CA ALA A 102 3.25 -2.10 -31.02
C ALA A 102 2.01 -1.55 -31.74
N VAL A 103 0.82 -1.66 -31.13
CA VAL A 103 -0.41 -1.09 -31.68
C VAL A 103 -0.37 0.45 -31.60
N GLU A 104 0.06 1.01 -30.45
CA GLU A 104 0.26 2.46 -30.31
C GLU A 104 1.33 2.98 -31.30
N ASP A 105 2.39 2.21 -31.55
CA ASP A 105 3.44 2.55 -32.51
C ASP A 105 2.92 2.57 -33.94
N ARG A 106 2.05 1.63 -34.27
CA ARG A 106 1.49 1.47 -35.58
C ARG A 106 0.45 2.53 -35.95
N PHE A 107 -0.47 2.85 -35.02
CA PHE A 107 -1.63 3.72 -35.30
C PHE A 107 -1.54 5.09 -34.59
N GLY A 108 -0.54 5.33 -33.77
CA GLY A 108 -0.43 6.53 -32.93
C GLY A 108 -1.06 6.36 -31.55
N ARG A 109 -0.63 7.20 -30.63
CA ARG A 109 -1.13 7.26 -29.25
C ARG A 109 -2.02 8.49 -29.10
N THR A 110 -3.14 8.35 -28.43
CA THR A 110 -3.99 9.48 -28.10
C THR A 110 -3.55 10.08 -26.76
N ASN A 111 -2.78 11.18 -26.81
CA ASN A 111 -2.53 12.03 -25.68
C ASN A 111 -3.52 13.19 -25.74
N GLU A 112 -4.38 13.33 -24.73
CA GLU A 112 -5.40 14.36 -24.72
C GLU A 112 -5.63 14.98 -23.35
N VAL A 113 -6.01 16.26 -23.38
CA VAL A 113 -6.64 16.98 -22.28
C VAL A 113 -8.11 17.19 -22.67
N VAL A 114 -9.01 16.75 -21.83
CA VAL A 114 -10.45 16.84 -22.06
C VAL A 114 -11.08 17.78 -21.05
N TYR A 115 -11.70 18.84 -21.54
CA TYR A 115 -12.53 19.73 -20.75
C TYR A 115 -13.98 19.26 -20.85
N VAL A 116 -14.58 18.95 -19.72
CA VAL A 116 -15.98 18.60 -19.57
C VAL A 116 -16.71 19.86 -19.13
N VAL A 117 -17.56 20.38 -19.99
CA VAL A 117 -18.31 21.61 -19.80
C VAL A 117 -19.75 21.27 -19.42
N ARG A 118 -20.17 21.61 -18.21
CA ARG A 118 -21.53 21.39 -17.72
C ARG A 118 -22.27 22.71 -17.62
N ALA A 119 -23.45 22.80 -18.21
CA ALA A 119 -24.34 23.97 -18.03
C ALA A 119 -24.91 23.96 -16.60
N ARG A 120 -24.83 25.10 -15.91
CA ARG A 120 -25.42 25.24 -14.56
C ARG A 120 -26.94 25.37 -14.62
N GLN A 121 -27.48 25.91 -15.69
CA GLN A 121 -28.89 26.03 -15.98
C GLN A 121 -29.12 25.82 -17.47
N GLY A 122 -30.22 25.21 -17.86
CA GLY A 122 -30.52 24.93 -19.25
C GLY A 122 -29.61 23.88 -19.88
N THR A 123 -29.16 24.16 -21.08
CA THR A 123 -28.34 23.25 -21.88
C THR A 123 -27.03 23.90 -22.31
N VAL A 124 -26.03 23.10 -22.69
CA VAL A 124 -24.77 23.60 -23.28
C VAL A 124 -24.97 24.16 -24.67
N LEU A 125 -26.14 23.94 -25.28
CA LEU A 125 -26.52 24.49 -26.57
C LEU A 125 -27.11 25.91 -26.47
N ASP A 126 -27.35 26.41 -25.25
CA ASP A 126 -27.77 27.78 -25.05
C ASP A 126 -26.65 28.80 -25.39
N ALA A 127 -27.03 30.01 -25.77
CA ALA A 127 -26.12 31.02 -26.31
C ALA A 127 -24.91 31.33 -25.41
N GLY A 128 -25.08 31.36 -24.10
CA GLY A 128 -23.98 31.59 -23.13
C GLY A 128 -22.98 30.42 -23.12
N PRO A 129 -23.41 29.22 -22.76
CA PRO A 129 -22.57 28.01 -22.75
C PRO A 129 -21.89 27.73 -24.10
N LEU A 130 -22.60 27.84 -25.24
CA LEU A 130 -21.98 27.66 -26.57
C LEU A 130 -20.81 28.60 -26.81
N ARG A 131 -20.95 29.87 -26.45
CA ARG A 131 -19.88 30.86 -26.58
C ARG A 131 -18.68 30.50 -25.69
N ARG A 132 -18.92 29.91 -24.54
CA ARG A 132 -17.85 29.43 -23.64
C ARG A 132 -17.12 28.22 -24.20
N ILE A 133 -17.83 27.29 -24.81
CA ILE A 133 -17.22 26.15 -25.53
C ILE A 133 -16.31 26.64 -26.65
N GLU A 134 -16.76 27.65 -27.44
CA GLU A 134 -15.93 28.26 -28.47
C GLU A 134 -14.68 28.93 -27.89
N THR A 135 -14.85 29.81 -26.88
CA THR A 135 -13.72 30.48 -26.23
C THR A 135 -12.72 29.50 -25.64
N LEU A 136 -13.24 28.42 -25.00
CA LEU A 136 -12.39 27.39 -24.44
C LEU A 136 -11.65 26.59 -25.51
N ARG A 137 -12.33 26.22 -26.61
CA ARG A 137 -11.73 25.51 -27.75
C ARG A 137 -10.59 26.31 -28.37
N ASP A 138 -10.86 27.60 -28.65
CA ASP A 138 -9.89 28.47 -29.28
C ASP A 138 -8.67 28.70 -28.38
N ALA A 139 -8.90 29.04 -27.10
CA ALA A 139 -7.81 29.22 -26.15
C ALA A 139 -7.04 27.92 -25.84
N ALA A 140 -7.70 26.78 -25.87
CA ALA A 140 -7.08 25.49 -25.64
C ALA A 140 -6.33 24.99 -26.89
N GLY A 141 -6.72 25.43 -28.09
CA GLY A 141 -5.99 25.18 -29.33
C GLY A 141 -4.63 25.83 -29.40
N ASP A 142 -4.42 26.91 -28.62
CA ASP A 142 -3.15 27.65 -28.51
C ASP A 142 -2.20 27.03 -27.45
N LEU A 143 -2.59 25.94 -26.76
CA LEU A 143 -1.73 25.27 -25.80
C LEU A 143 -0.44 24.76 -26.44
N SER A 144 0.66 24.86 -25.68
CA SER A 144 1.99 24.47 -26.12
C SER A 144 2.02 23.00 -26.57
N GLY A 145 2.27 22.77 -27.86
CA GLY A 145 2.32 21.44 -28.46
C GLY A 145 0.96 20.83 -28.87
N ALA A 146 -0.14 21.56 -28.79
CA ALA A 146 -1.43 21.09 -29.28
C ALA A 146 -1.37 20.87 -30.80
N ILE A 147 -1.92 19.73 -31.27
CA ILE A 147 -1.98 19.38 -32.71
C ILE A 147 -3.38 19.46 -33.26
N GLY A 148 -4.38 19.62 -32.41
CA GLY A 148 -5.77 19.79 -32.84
C GLY A 148 -6.73 19.80 -31.68
N THR A 149 -7.92 20.34 -31.92
CA THR A 149 -9.02 20.38 -30.95
C THR A 149 -10.25 19.74 -31.54
N ARG A 150 -11.03 19.09 -30.67
CA ARG A 150 -12.40 18.63 -30.98
C ARG A 150 -13.35 19.17 -29.94
N SER A 151 -14.55 19.58 -30.35
CA SER A 151 -15.54 20.15 -29.43
C SER A 151 -16.97 19.77 -29.83
N THR A 152 -17.93 20.08 -28.97
CA THR A 152 -19.34 19.97 -29.26
C THR A 152 -19.75 20.71 -30.55
N LEU A 153 -19.01 21.78 -30.91
CA LEU A 153 -19.27 22.57 -32.16
C LEU A 153 -18.95 21.77 -33.42
N ASP A 154 -18.10 20.76 -33.35
CA ASP A 154 -17.69 19.97 -34.51
C ASP A 154 -18.78 19.00 -34.96
N LEU A 155 -19.88 18.88 -34.23
CA LEU A 155 -21.10 18.22 -34.68
C LEU A 155 -21.73 18.94 -35.92
N LEU A 156 -21.38 20.20 -36.15
CA LEU A 156 -21.79 20.95 -37.36
C LEU A 156 -20.81 20.80 -38.52
N SER A 157 -19.60 20.31 -38.25
CA SER A 157 -18.54 20.25 -39.27
C SER A 157 -18.85 19.13 -40.27
N ARG A 158 -18.80 19.45 -41.54
CA ARG A 158 -18.77 18.48 -42.65
C ARG A 158 -17.40 18.59 -43.33
N GLY A 159 -16.54 17.61 -43.10
CA GLY A 159 -15.22 17.57 -43.74
C GLY A 159 -14.08 18.27 -43.02
N GLY A 160 -14.14 18.39 -41.67
CA GLY A 160 -12.98 18.85 -40.85
C GLY A 160 -12.79 20.37 -40.76
N GLU A 161 -13.73 21.18 -41.25
CA GLU A 161 -13.65 22.65 -41.11
C GLU A 161 -14.03 23.09 -39.71
N THR A 162 -13.22 23.97 -39.12
CA THR A 162 -13.48 24.55 -37.79
C THR A 162 -14.69 25.50 -37.85
N VAL A 163 -15.76 25.18 -37.14
CA VAL A 163 -16.97 26.00 -37.10
C VAL A 163 -16.77 27.14 -36.11
N SER A 164 -16.86 28.40 -36.58
CA SER A 164 -16.88 29.59 -35.73
C SER A 164 -18.32 30.08 -35.53
N LEU A 165 -18.61 30.52 -34.29
CA LEU A 165 -19.94 31.01 -33.95
C LEU A 165 -20.16 32.42 -34.54
N PRO A 166 -21.39 32.73 -35.02
CA PRO A 166 -21.69 34.06 -35.49
C PRO A 166 -21.55 35.07 -34.37
N PRO A 167 -21.07 36.30 -34.64
CA PRO A 167 -20.93 37.36 -33.65
C PRO A 167 -22.26 37.81 -33.06
N ASP A 168 -23.36 37.71 -33.82
CA ASP A 168 -24.71 38.04 -33.38
C ASP A 168 -25.28 36.98 -32.45
N ARG A 169 -25.46 37.33 -31.15
CA ARG A 169 -26.05 36.46 -30.15
C ARG A 169 -27.47 35.98 -30.50
N ARG A 170 -28.18 36.69 -31.36
CA ARG A 170 -29.55 36.31 -31.81
C ARG A 170 -29.56 35.08 -32.69
N ALA A 171 -28.44 34.80 -33.36
CA ALA A 171 -28.31 33.61 -34.25
C ALA A 171 -27.96 32.34 -33.46
N LEU A 172 -27.47 32.42 -32.22
CA LEU A 172 -26.99 31.28 -31.46
C LEU A 172 -28.09 30.26 -31.09
N PRO A 173 -29.32 30.62 -30.73
CA PRO A 173 -30.35 29.61 -30.48
C PRO A 173 -30.66 28.73 -31.68
N ALA A 174 -30.73 29.31 -32.88
CA ALA A 174 -30.97 28.56 -34.13
C ALA A 174 -29.77 27.60 -34.44
N LEU A 175 -28.57 28.02 -34.07
CA LEU A 175 -27.39 27.18 -34.20
C LEU A 175 -27.41 26.03 -33.19
N GLY A 176 -27.82 26.28 -31.93
CA GLY A 176 -28.03 25.25 -30.90
C GLY A 176 -29.02 24.17 -31.37
N GLU A 177 -30.14 24.57 -31.96
CA GLU A 177 -31.12 23.66 -32.56
C GLU A 177 -30.52 22.85 -33.73
N THR A 178 -29.60 23.45 -34.50
CA THR A 178 -28.89 22.77 -35.59
C THR A 178 -27.91 21.74 -35.06
N ILE A 179 -27.16 22.06 -33.98
CA ILE A 179 -26.28 21.11 -33.29
C ILE A 179 -27.10 19.95 -32.70
N ASP A 180 -28.23 20.24 -32.06
CA ASP A 180 -29.12 19.22 -31.50
C ASP A 180 -29.64 18.25 -32.59
N ARG A 181 -30.05 18.79 -33.73
CA ARG A 181 -30.48 17.99 -34.85
C ARG A 181 -29.34 17.12 -35.42
N ALA A 182 -28.14 17.71 -35.58
CA ALA A 182 -26.97 16.98 -36.06
C ALA A 182 -26.56 15.88 -35.04
N ALA A 183 -26.64 16.16 -33.75
CA ALA A 183 -26.38 15.18 -32.72
C ALA A 183 -27.39 14.03 -32.73
N THR A 184 -28.65 14.34 -32.97
CA THR A 184 -29.72 13.34 -33.08
C THR A 184 -29.53 12.45 -34.33
N GLU A 185 -29.13 13.04 -35.46
CA GLU A 185 -28.82 12.30 -36.69
C GLU A 185 -27.57 11.43 -36.54
N ALA A 186 -26.55 11.90 -35.85
CA ALA A 186 -25.32 11.16 -35.57
C ALA A 186 -25.51 10.02 -34.54
N GLY A 187 -26.59 10.05 -33.78
CA GLY A 187 -26.93 9.01 -32.80
C GLY A 187 -25.86 8.82 -31.74
N THR A 188 -25.44 7.57 -31.50
CA THR A 188 -24.46 7.24 -30.46
C THR A 188 -23.09 7.89 -30.65
N ALA A 189 -22.69 8.19 -31.92
CA ALA A 189 -21.40 8.82 -32.19
C ALA A 189 -21.30 10.26 -31.62
N SER A 190 -22.42 10.98 -31.52
CA SER A 190 -22.45 12.33 -30.95
C SER A 190 -22.20 12.34 -29.43
N ARG A 191 -22.43 11.22 -28.73
CA ARG A 191 -22.25 11.11 -27.27
C ARG A 191 -20.82 11.35 -26.82
N ALA A 192 -19.84 11.22 -27.69
CA ALA A 192 -18.45 11.56 -27.39
C ALA A 192 -18.23 13.06 -27.18
N LEU A 193 -19.14 13.91 -27.67
CA LEU A 193 -19.02 15.37 -27.66
C LEU A 193 -20.19 16.07 -26.94
N LEU A 194 -21.34 15.39 -26.78
CA LEU A 194 -22.57 16.00 -26.24
C LEU A 194 -23.42 14.94 -25.53
N SER A 195 -23.83 15.21 -24.29
CA SER A 195 -24.70 14.32 -23.51
C SER A 195 -26.12 14.21 -24.10
N GLU A 196 -26.83 13.12 -23.79
CA GLU A 196 -28.20 12.91 -24.27
C GLU A 196 -29.17 14.01 -23.81
N ASP A 197 -29.01 14.46 -22.58
CA ASP A 197 -29.81 15.53 -21.96
C ASP A 197 -29.37 16.95 -22.36
N ARG A 198 -28.31 17.06 -23.19
CA ARG A 198 -27.72 18.32 -23.65
C ARG A 198 -27.15 19.19 -22.51
N THR A 199 -26.94 18.66 -21.33
CA THR A 199 -26.40 19.43 -20.19
C THR A 199 -24.88 19.43 -20.14
N VAL A 200 -24.21 18.49 -20.82
CA VAL A 200 -22.76 18.35 -20.83
C VAL A 200 -22.23 18.35 -22.27
N GLY A 201 -21.22 19.19 -22.51
CA GLY A 201 -20.45 19.26 -23.74
C GLY A 201 -18.95 19.03 -23.48
N VAL A 202 -18.20 18.82 -24.54
CA VAL A 202 -16.76 18.48 -24.48
C VAL A 202 -15.93 19.42 -25.34
N VAL A 203 -14.74 19.75 -24.83
CA VAL A 203 -13.62 20.26 -25.64
C VAL A 203 -12.42 19.38 -25.36
N ALA A 204 -11.94 18.64 -26.34
CA ALA A 204 -10.77 17.79 -26.27
C ALA A 204 -9.62 18.39 -27.07
N VAL A 205 -8.43 18.47 -26.46
CA VAL A 205 -7.20 18.94 -27.10
C VAL A 205 -6.25 17.78 -27.23
N ARG A 206 -5.71 17.57 -28.40
CA ARG A 206 -4.80 16.47 -28.71
C ARG A 206 -3.37 16.92 -28.83
N PHE A 207 -2.47 16.07 -28.40
CA PHE A 207 -1.04 16.31 -28.36
C PHE A 207 -0.29 15.18 -29.09
N PRO A 208 0.94 15.47 -29.59
CA PRO A 208 1.77 14.45 -30.24
C PRO A 208 2.05 13.28 -29.31
N ARG A 209 2.36 12.13 -29.90
CA ARG A 209 2.66 10.88 -29.21
C ARG A 209 3.82 10.98 -28.22
N ALA A 210 4.88 11.69 -28.57
CA ALA A 210 6.10 11.76 -27.78
C ALA A 210 6.05 12.95 -26.81
N VAL A 211 5.52 12.72 -25.62
CA VAL A 211 5.72 13.63 -24.49
C VAL A 211 7.21 13.68 -24.06
N GLY A 212 8.04 12.72 -24.54
CA GLY A 212 9.49 12.66 -24.26
C GLY A 212 10.35 13.63 -25.07
N ASP A 213 9.86 14.21 -26.15
CA ASP A 213 10.64 15.11 -27.01
C ASP A 213 10.58 16.58 -26.57
N GLY A 214 10.66 16.84 -25.23
CA GLY A 214 10.79 18.18 -24.68
C GLY A 214 9.49 18.81 -24.15
N LEU A 215 8.34 18.12 -24.18
CA LEU A 215 7.11 18.57 -23.52
C LEU A 215 7.09 18.13 -22.06
N ASP A 216 7.07 19.09 -21.16
CA ASP A 216 6.81 18.84 -19.75
C ASP A 216 5.31 18.64 -19.53
N LEU A 217 4.92 17.40 -19.20
CA LEU A 217 3.52 17.02 -18.97
C LEU A 217 2.86 17.91 -17.90
N GLY A 218 3.57 18.15 -16.81
CA GLY A 218 3.08 18.98 -15.71
C GLY A 218 2.82 20.41 -16.16
N ALA A 219 3.75 20.99 -16.93
CA ALA A 219 3.64 22.35 -17.46
C ALA A 219 2.46 22.51 -18.43
N VAL A 220 2.25 21.54 -19.33
CA VAL A 220 1.11 21.55 -20.28
C VAL A 220 -0.22 21.47 -19.53
N VAL A 221 -0.34 20.59 -18.54
CA VAL A 221 -1.56 20.47 -17.75
C VAL A 221 -1.81 21.70 -16.88
N ASP A 222 -0.76 22.35 -16.39
CA ASP A 222 -0.88 23.63 -15.66
C ASP A 222 -1.30 24.78 -16.58
N GLU A 223 -0.77 24.84 -17.81
CA GLU A 223 -1.22 25.78 -18.82
C GLU A 223 -2.71 25.53 -19.19
N ALA A 224 -3.10 24.28 -19.35
CA ALA A 224 -4.50 23.89 -19.59
C ALA A 224 -5.44 24.31 -18.44
N ARG A 225 -4.98 24.17 -17.17
CA ARG A 225 -5.73 24.68 -16.00
C ARG A 225 -5.87 26.19 -16.02
N ALA A 226 -4.82 26.91 -16.37
CA ALA A 226 -4.87 28.36 -16.46
C ALA A 226 -5.86 28.83 -17.56
N VAL A 227 -5.99 28.09 -18.66
CA VAL A 227 -7.01 28.34 -19.70
C VAL A 227 -8.41 28.16 -19.11
N ARG A 228 -8.67 27.02 -18.47
CA ARG A 228 -9.95 26.74 -17.80
C ARG A 228 -10.31 27.83 -16.79
N ASP A 229 -9.37 28.18 -15.91
CA ASP A 229 -9.62 29.13 -14.81
C ASP A 229 -9.95 30.53 -15.34
N ARG A 230 -9.34 30.96 -16.45
CA ARG A 230 -9.68 32.23 -17.14
C ARG A 230 -11.11 32.18 -17.67
N VAL A 231 -11.50 31.08 -18.32
CA VAL A 231 -12.84 30.94 -18.89
C VAL A 231 -13.91 30.90 -17.77
N VAL A 232 -13.64 30.17 -16.68
CA VAL A 232 -14.58 30.06 -15.55
C VAL A 232 -14.68 31.38 -14.77
N ALA A 233 -13.58 32.12 -14.61
CA ALA A 233 -13.60 33.41 -13.89
C ALA A 233 -14.49 34.46 -14.54
N GLU A 234 -14.73 34.35 -15.85
CA GLU A 234 -15.53 35.31 -16.62
C GLU A 234 -17.03 34.96 -16.68
N THR A 235 -17.46 33.87 -16.06
CA THR A 235 -18.83 33.37 -16.24
C THR A 235 -19.37 32.61 -15.02
N THR A 236 -20.70 32.65 -14.88
CA THR A 236 -21.44 31.83 -13.92
C THR A 236 -22.34 30.79 -14.62
N ASP A 237 -22.24 30.66 -15.96
CA ASP A 237 -23.18 29.89 -16.77
C ASP A 237 -22.81 28.41 -16.85
N VAL A 238 -21.49 28.11 -16.73
CA VAL A 238 -20.94 26.76 -16.88
C VAL A 238 -20.01 26.39 -15.74
N ASP A 239 -19.91 25.10 -15.46
CA ASP A 239 -18.83 24.48 -14.74
C ASP A 239 -17.90 23.77 -15.74
N VAL A 240 -16.59 23.96 -15.62
CA VAL A 240 -15.61 23.33 -16.49
C VAL A 240 -14.67 22.50 -15.62
N MET A 241 -14.63 21.22 -15.87
CA MET A 241 -13.72 20.26 -15.21
C MET A 241 -12.81 19.61 -16.23
N MET A 242 -11.68 19.09 -15.78
CA MET A 242 -10.67 18.51 -16.67
C MET A 242 -10.47 17.02 -16.39
N THR A 243 -10.36 16.24 -17.47
CA THR A 243 -9.98 14.83 -17.47
C THR A 243 -9.14 14.52 -18.72
N GLY A 244 -8.99 13.27 -19.06
CA GLY A 244 -8.15 12.81 -20.17
C GLY A 244 -6.81 12.29 -19.68
N ARG A 245 -6.13 11.51 -20.53
CA ARG A 245 -4.93 10.78 -20.16
C ARG A 245 -3.85 11.66 -19.54
N MET A 246 -3.55 12.80 -20.16
CA MET A 246 -2.50 13.71 -19.68
C MET A 246 -2.82 14.30 -18.30
N VAL A 247 -4.09 14.59 -18.04
CA VAL A 247 -4.53 15.12 -16.74
C VAL A 247 -4.42 14.04 -15.67
N ILE A 248 -4.84 12.80 -15.97
CA ILE A 248 -4.73 11.65 -15.07
C ILE A 248 -3.26 11.38 -14.72
N ASP A 249 -2.37 11.30 -15.72
CA ASP A 249 -0.93 11.06 -15.51
C ASP A 249 -0.29 12.17 -14.66
N ALA A 250 -0.63 13.45 -14.91
CA ALA A 250 -0.15 14.57 -14.10
C ALA A 250 -0.68 14.55 -12.65
N GLU A 251 -1.93 14.11 -12.43
CA GLU A 251 -2.46 13.94 -11.08
C GLU A 251 -1.80 12.76 -10.33
N PHE A 252 -1.45 11.68 -11.03
CA PHE A 252 -0.65 10.60 -10.44
C PHE A 252 0.71 11.10 -9.95
N GLU A 253 1.38 11.94 -10.73
CA GLU A 253 2.65 12.54 -10.33
C GLU A 253 2.49 13.42 -9.08
N ARG A 254 1.49 14.30 -9.07
CA ARG A 254 1.22 15.19 -7.93
C ARG A 254 0.84 14.43 -6.67
N ALA A 255 -0.12 13.50 -6.79
CA ALA A 255 -0.54 12.69 -5.66
C ALA A 255 0.62 11.86 -5.11
N GLY A 256 1.45 11.27 -5.99
CA GLY A 256 2.61 10.50 -5.56
C GLY A 256 3.67 11.34 -4.84
N ARG A 257 3.87 12.60 -5.25
CA ARG A 257 4.88 13.49 -4.66
C ARG A 257 4.37 14.20 -3.42
N ASP A 258 3.26 14.91 -3.54
CA ASP A 258 2.78 15.83 -2.51
C ASP A 258 2.12 15.11 -1.33
N GLU A 259 1.30 14.11 -1.62
CA GLU A 259 0.64 13.33 -0.56
C GLU A 259 1.63 12.47 0.21
N THR A 260 2.59 11.81 -0.48
CA THR A 260 3.58 10.99 0.22
C THR A 260 4.43 11.84 1.16
N GLN A 261 4.87 13.03 0.74
CA GLN A 261 5.66 13.93 1.60
C GLN A 261 4.86 14.41 2.81
N SER A 262 3.63 14.85 2.61
CA SER A 262 2.77 15.33 3.71
C SER A 262 2.44 14.22 4.71
N GLN A 263 2.13 13.02 4.22
CA GLN A 263 1.77 11.88 5.05
C GLN A 263 2.95 11.36 5.86
N VAL A 264 4.15 11.28 5.27
CA VAL A 264 5.38 10.91 5.99
C VAL A 264 5.70 11.94 7.08
N ALA A 265 5.52 13.24 6.80
CA ALA A 265 5.72 14.28 7.81
C ALA A 265 4.77 14.12 9.01
N VAL A 266 3.48 13.89 8.76
CA VAL A 266 2.48 13.64 9.82
C VAL A 266 2.80 12.35 10.58
N GLN A 267 3.19 11.28 9.88
CA GLN A 267 3.60 10.01 10.50
C GLN A 267 4.77 10.21 11.46
N VAL A 268 5.80 10.97 11.06
CA VAL A 268 6.96 11.34 11.90
C VAL A 268 6.49 12.00 13.20
N VAL A 269 5.57 12.97 13.11
CA VAL A 269 5.03 13.65 14.30
C VAL A 269 4.29 12.67 15.21
N VAL A 270 3.37 11.87 14.65
CA VAL A 270 2.56 10.91 15.41
C VAL A 270 3.43 9.88 16.11
N ILE A 271 4.38 9.26 15.40
CA ILE A 271 5.31 8.28 15.99
C ILE A 271 6.15 8.94 17.09
N THR A 272 6.64 10.17 16.85
CA THR A 272 7.45 10.90 17.85
C THR A 272 6.65 11.13 19.13
N VAL A 273 5.39 11.58 19.02
CA VAL A 273 4.51 11.84 20.17
C VAL A 273 4.24 10.54 20.93
N VAL A 274 3.84 9.46 20.24
CA VAL A 274 3.56 8.16 20.89
C VAL A 274 4.78 7.64 21.65
N VAL A 275 5.95 7.64 21.00
CA VAL A 275 7.19 7.15 21.59
C VAL A 275 7.66 8.07 22.72
N ALA A 276 7.58 9.39 22.57
CA ALA A 276 7.95 10.34 23.63
C ALA A 276 7.10 10.18 24.87
N LEU A 277 5.80 9.97 24.72
CA LEU A 277 4.88 9.69 25.83
C LEU A 277 5.21 8.36 26.50
N ALA A 278 5.41 7.30 25.73
CA ALA A 278 5.73 5.97 26.24
C ALA A 278 7.08 5.92 26.96
N MET A 279 8.11 6.55 26.37
CA MET A 279 9.47 6.62 26.93
C MET A 279 9.62 7.72 28.00
N ARG A 280 8.64 8.63 28.11
CA ARG A 280 8.71 9.86 28.95
C ARG A 280 9.98 10.66 28.66
N SER A 281 10.39 10.70 27.39
CA SER A 281 11.62 11.34 26.95
C SER A 281 11.58 11.69 25.47
N LEU A 282 11.52 12.97 25.18
CA LEU A 282 11.61 13.46 23.80
C LEU A 282 12.99 13.19 23.19
N THR A 283 14.06 13.27 24.00
CA THR A 283 15.43 12.99 23.50
C THR A 283 15.61 11.55 23.05
N VAL A 284 14.99 10.58 23.74
CA VAL A 284 15.01 9.17 23.34
C VAL A 284 14.18 8.98 22.06
N ALA A 285 12.97 9.55 22.03
CA ALA A 285 12.12 9.48 20.84
C ALA A 285 12.81 10.06 19.60
N ALA A 286 13.43 11.25 19.73
CA ALA A 286 14.18 11.88 18.66
C ALA A 286 15.39 11.03 18.20
N ALA A 287 16.08 10.37 19.13
CA ALA A 287 17.21 9.49 18.80
C ALA A 287 16.76 8.25 18.02
N LEU A 288 15.65 7.62 18.40
CA LEU A 288 15.08 6.48 17.68
C LEU A 288 14.60 6.87 16.27
N LEU A 289 13.94 8.02 16.19
CA LEU A 289 13.50 8.56 14.90
C LEU A 289 14.68 8.89 13.98
N ALA A 290 15.74 9.52 14.52
CA ALA A 290 16.96 9.84 13.75
C ALA A 290 17.65 8.57 13.22
N LEU A 291 17.67 7.50 14.01
CA LEU A 291 18.20 6.20 13.59
C LEU A 291 17.39 5.61 12.44
N SER A 292 16.06 5.61 12.54
CA SER A 292 15.16 5.10 11.51
C SER A 292 15.22 5.95 10.23
N TRP A 293 15.29 7.29 10.40
CA TRP A 293 15.46 8.22 9.28
C TRP A 293 16.78 8.02 8.56
N MET A 294 17.86 7.75 9.30
CA MET A 294 19.16 7.45 8.71
C MET A 294 19.11 6.21 7.81
N ALA A 295 18.46 5.13 8.26
CA ALA A 295 18.28 3.94 7.44
C ALA A 295 17.46 4.24 6.17
N THR A 296 16.40 5.03 6.30
CA THR A 296 15.54 5.47 5.20
C THR A 296 16.31 6.27 4.15
N VAL A 297 17.08 7.27 4.60
CA VAL A 297 17.88 8.13 3.70
C VAL A 297 19.00 7.32 3.02
N ILE A 298 19.62 6.38 3.73
CA ILE A 298 20.65 5.51 3.12
C ILE A 298 20.02 4.62 2.04
N ALA A 299 18.83 4.06 2.29
CA ALA A 299 18.13 3.24 1.32
C ALA A 299 17.68 4.05 0.08
N ALA A 300 17.08 5.22 0.28
CA ALA A 300 16.65 6.11 -0.80
C ALA A 300 17.85 6.67 -1.58
N GLY A 301 18.93 7.08 -0.89
CA GLY A 301 20.15 7.56 -1.52
C GLY A 301 20.84 6.50 -2.36
N ALA A 302 20.79 5.23 -1.96
CA ALA A 302 21.32 4.13 -2.75
C ALA A 302 20.59 3.95 -4.09
N LEU A 303 19.25 4.13 -4.11
CA LEU A 303 18.47 4.16 -5.36
C LEU A 303 18.88 5.31 -6.27
N GLY A 304 19.05 6.52 -5.71
CA GLY A 304 19.49 7.68 -6.49
C GLY A 304 20.90 7.51 -7.07
N TRP A 305 21.82 6.84 -6.35
CA TRP A 305 23.13 6.46 -6.90
C TRP A 305 23.06 5.37 -7.96
N ALA A 306 22.01 4.56 -7.96
CA ALA A 306 21.74 3.55 -8.99
C ALA A 306 20.96 4.13 -10.18
N ASP A 307 20.80 5.45 -10.26
CA ASP A 307 20.02 6.18 -11.28
C ASP A 307 18.61 5.58 -11.49
N THR A 308 17.98 5.18 -10.38
CA THR A 308 16.65 4.56 -10.37
C THR A 308 15.61 5.57 -9.90
N THR A 309 14.48 5.65 -10.59
CA THR A 309 13.34 6.50 -10.20
C THR A 309 12.44 5.80 -9.19
N LEU A 310 11.81 6.57 -8.29
CA LEU A 310 10.72 6.07 -7.44
C LEU A 310 9.41 6.03 -8.24
N THR A 311 8.59 5.07 -7.89
CA THR A 311 7.21 4.95 -8.36
C THR A 311 6.23 5.26 -7.22
N GLY A 312 4.93 5.43 -7.53
CA GLY A 312 3.91 5.65 -6.49
C GLY A 312 3.93 4.60 -5.38
N VAL A 313 4.15 3.34 -5.71
CA VAL A 313 4.25 2.24 -4.72
C VAL A 313 5.54 2.30 -3.92
N SER A 314 6.69 2.45 -4.57
CA SER A 314 7.99 2.44 -3.89
C SER A 314 8.21 3.68 -3.02
N SER A 315 7.47 4.76 -3.26
CA SER A 315 7.46 5.96 -2.42
C SER A 315 6.91 5.72 -1.00
N SER A 316 6.24 4.59 -0.73
CA SER A 316 5.79 4.18 0.62
C SER A 316 6.92 3.59 1.49
N MET A 317 8.11 3.29 0.95
CA MET A 317 9.26 2.74 1.69
C MET A 317 9.62 3.54 2.96
N PRO A 318 9.65 4.90 2.97
CA PRO A 318 9.96 5.66 4.18
C PRO A 318 8.99 5.36 5.33
N ALA A 319 7.71 5.22 5.05
CA ALA A 319 6.69 4.93 6.06
C ALA A 319 6.95 3.59 6.76
N VAL A 320 7.35 2.58 6.00
CA VAL A 320 7.69 1.25 6.53
C VAL A 320 8.97 1.29 7.35
N LEU A 321 10.05 1.85 6.82
CA LEU A 321 11.35 1.88 7.50
C LEU A 321 11.33 2.72 8.77
N LEU A 322 10.59 3.83 8.79
CA LEU A 322 10.39 4.64 9.98
C LEU A 322 9.64 3.86 11.07
N GLY A 323 8.55 3.20 10.69
CA GLY A 323 7.74 2.42 11.63
C GLY A 323 8.53 1.26 12.24
N VAL A 324 9.12 0.40 11.40
CA VAL A 324 9.88 -0.78 11.86
C VAL A 324 11.14 -0.38 12.62
N GLY A 325 11.83 0.68 12.18
CA GLY A 325 13.04 1.16 12.85
C GLY A 325 12.77 1.70 14.26
N VAL A 326 11.70 2.46 14.42
CA VAL A 326 11.27 2.94 15.73
C VAL A 326 10.82 1.78 16.61
N ALA A 327 10.05 0.81 16.08
CA ALA A 327 9.63 -0.36 16.83
C ALA A 327 10.81 -1.14 17.40
N THR A 328 11.79 -1.46 16.52
CA THR A 328 13.04 -2.12 16.92
C THR A 328 13.75 -1.37 18.03
N GLY A 329 13.87 -0.04 17.90
CA GLY A 329 14.50 0.82 18.89
C GLY A 329 13.76 0.87 20.23
N VAL A 330 12.43 0.84 20.23
CA VAL A 330 11.58 0.84 21.43
C VAL A 330 11.83 -0.40 22.28
N HIS A 331 11.90 -1.61 21.69
CA HIS A 331 12.18 -2.84 22.41
C HIS A 331 13.52 -2.78 23.17
N VAL A 332 14.58 -2.37 22.49
CA VAL A 332 15.92 -2.24 23.09
C VAL A 332 15.95 -1.17 24.17
N THR A 333 15.30 -0.02 23.92
CA THR A 333 15.33 1.11 24.84
C THR A 333 14.53 0.86 26.11
N LEU A 334 13.35 0.20 26.02
CA LEU A 334 12.59 -0.20 27.22
C LEU A 334 13.35 -1.23 28.06
N ALA A 335 14.06 -2.16 27.43
CA ALA A 335 14.94 -3.08 28.14
C ALA A 335 16.10 -2.32 28.83
N TRP A 336 16.74 -1.38 28.13
CA TRP A 336 17.77 -0.52 28.71
C TRP A 336 17.26 0.27 29.93
N GLN A 337 16.07 0.89 29.85
CA GLN A 337 15.47 1.61 30.99
C GLN A 337 15.22 0.68 32.21
N ARG A 338 14.71 -0.55 31.94
CA ARG A 338 14.52 -1.57 32.99
C ARG A 338 15.83 -1.92 33.69
N HIS A 339 16.89 -2.15 32.93
CA HIS A 339 18.20 -2.49 33.47
C HIS A 339 18.88 -1.30 34.15
N CYS A 340 18.71 -0.07 33.70
CA CYS A 340 19.15 1.13 34.40
C CYS A 340 18.54 1.20 35.81
N ARG A 341 17.22 0.92 35.92
CA ARG A 341 16.52 0.92 37.19
C ARG A 341 17.01 -0.19 38.11
N ALA A 342 17.17 -1.41 37.63
CA ALA A 342 17.67 -2.55 38.39
C ALA A 342 19.08 -2.30 38.97
N LEU A 343 19.87 -1.46 38.30
CA LEU A 343 21.22 -1.11 38.72
C LEU A 343 21.31 0.20 39.55
N VAL A 344 20.18 0.85 39.87
CA VAL A 344 20.17 2.15 40.59
C VAL A 344 20.83 2.04 41.97
N HIS A 345 20.57 0.94 42.69
CA HIS A 345 21.10 0.68 44.02
C HIS A 345 22.43 -0.06 44.04
N ALA A 346 23.00 -0.39 42.85
CA ALA A 346 24.32 -0.98 42.77
C ALA A 346 25.38 0.10 43.04
N ASP A 347 26.39 -0.25 43.82
CA ASP A 347 27.52 0.63 44.10
C ASP A 347 28.47 0.68 42.90
N LEU A 348 28.01 1.36 41.83
CA LEU A 348 28.70 1.49 40.57
C LEU A 348 28.70 2.93 40.09
N PRO A 349 29.80 3.41 39.49
CA PRO A 349 29.83 4.70 38.82
C PRO A 349 28.76 4.79 37.74
N ALA A 350 28.16 5.98 37.48
CA ALA A 350 27.10 6.21 36.54
C ALA A 350 27.43 5.68 35.11
N LYS A 351 28.69 5.86 34.70
CA LYS A 351 29.20 5.39 33.37
C LYS A 351 29.21 3.85 33.28
N GLU A 352 29.58 3.17 34.36
CA GLU A 352 29.58 1.70 34.40
C GLU A 352 28.15 1.15 34.47
N ARG A 353 27.24 1.80 35.21
CA ARG A 353 25.81 1.46 35.20
C ARG A 353 25.21 1.54 33.81
N SER A 354 25.47 2.65 33.10
CA SER A 354 24.98 2.81 31.73
C SER A 354 25.51 1.71 30.83
N ARG A 355 26.81 1.40 30.89
CA ARG A 355 27.42 0.35 30.10
C ARG A 355 26.80 -1.02 30.36
N ARG A 356 26.65 -1.43 31.61
CA ARG A 356 26.05 -2.71 31.99
C ARG A 356 24.55 -2.78 31.61
N ALA A 357 23.84 -1.66 31.71
CA ALA A 357 22.44 -1.62 31.29
C ALA A 357 22.30 -1.81 29.77
N VAL A 358 23.17 -1.17 28.95
CA VAL A 358 23.19 -1.35 27.50
C VAL A 358 23.58 -2.79 27.15
N GLU A 359 24.61 -3.33 27.77
CA GLU A 359 25.06 -4.71 27.56
C GLU A 359 23.94 -5.72 27.79
N ARG A 360 23.23 -5.61 28.93
CA ARG A 360 22.10 -6.49 29.24
C ARG A 360 20.92 -6.31 28.27
N ALA A 361 20.61 -5.07 27.89
CA ALA A 361 19.56 -4.78 26.93
C ALA A 361 19.85 -5.36 25.56
N MET A 362 21.09 -5.26 25.11
CA MET A 362 21.52 -5.84 23.83
C MET A 362 21.49 -7.37 23.87
N ARG A 363 21.99 -8.00 24.95
CA ARG A 363 21.94 -9.45 25.13
C ARG A 363 20.51 -9.98 25.10
N GLU A 364 19.59 -9.27 25.75
CA GLU A 364 18.17 -9.66 25.83
C GLU A 364 17.47 -9.56 24.47
N ASN A 365 17.79 -8.52 23.66
CA ASN A 365 17.07 -8.21 22.43
C ASN A 365 17.79 -8.61 21.15
N ALA A 366 19.03 -9.07 21.22
CA ALA A 366 19.83 -9.40 20.03
C ALA A 366 19.15 -10.42 19.12
N LEU A 367 18.71 -11.54 19.66
CA LEU A 367 18.04 -12.58 18.90
C LEU A 367 16.67 -12.14 18.38
N PRO A 368 15.74 -11.58 19.21
CA PRO A 368 14.48 -11.07 18.72
C PRO A 368 14.62 -10.01 17.62
N VAL A 369 15.45 -8.99 17.82
CA VAL A 369 15.68 -7.90 16.84
C VAL A 369 16.22 -8.44 15.51
N THR A 370 17.23 -9.33 15.58
CA THR A 370 17.77 -9.93 14.34
C THR A 370 16.72 -10.72 13.60
N LEU A 371 15.94 -11.54 14.30
CA LEU A 371 14.90 -12.36 13.68
C LEU A 371 13.78 -11.50 13.09
N SER A 372 13.32 -10.51 13.83
CA SER A 372 12.29 -9.57 13.40
C SER A 372 12.68 -8.87 12.10
N LEU A 373 13.85 -8.23 12.07
CA LEU A 373 14.33 -7.54 10.87
C LEU A 373 14.57 -8.49 9.69
N LEU A 374 15.06 -9.72 9.96
CA LEU A 374 15.24 -10.73 8.90
C LEU A 374 13.90 -11.27 8.38
N THR A 375 12.91 -11.52 9.23
CA THR A 375 11.59 -11.99 8.78
C THR A 375 10.87 -10.91 7.99
N THR A 376 10.98 -9.66 8.42
CA THR A 376 10.41 -8.52 7.70
C THR A 376 11.12 -8.34 6.34
N ALA A 377 12.45 -8.36 6.31
CA ALA A 377 13.21 -8.27 5.05
C ALA A 377 12.85 -9.42 4.09
N LEU A 378 12.68 -10.64 4.61
CA LEU A 378 12.28 -11.80 3.82
C LEU A 378 10.88 -11.64 3.21
N SER A 379 9.91 -11.11 3.97
CA SER A 379 8.58 -10.79 3.44
C SER A 379 8.65 -9.77 2.31
N PHE A 380 9.46 -8.71 2.47
CA PHE A 380 9.65 -7.72 1.41
C PHE A 380 10.35 -8.32 0.18
N LEU A 381 11.34 -9.19 0.36
CA LEU A 381 11.99 -9.89 -0.76
C LEU A 381 11.04 -10.83 -1.51
N CYS A 382 10.00 -11.37 -0.86
CA CYS A 382 8.96 -12.15 -1.55
C CYS A 382 8.17 -11.33 -2.57
N LEU A 383 8.17 -9.98 -2.48
CA LEU A 383 7.61 -9.11 -3.52
C LEU A 383 8.32 -9.22 -4.87
N ASN A 384 9.51 -9.83 -4.94
CA ASN A 384 10.15 -10.16 -6.22
C ASN A 384 9.40 -11.21 -7.05
N LEU A 385 8.43 -11.90 -6.44
CA LEU A 385 7.49 -12.77 -7.16
C LEU A 385 6.36 -11.99 -7.85
N ALA A 386 6.21 -10.70 -7.58
CA ALA A 386 5.23 -9.84 -8.22
C ALA A 386 5.57 -9.63 -9.71
N GLU A 387 4.55 -9.58 -10.55
CA GLU A 387 4.72 -9.24 -11.96
C GLU A 387 5.07 -7.76 -12.14
N SER A 388 4.49 -6.89 -11.34
CA SER A 388 4.69 -5.44 -11.44
C SER A 388 6.07 -4.98 -10.91
N PRO A 389 6.88 -4.27 -11.73
CA PRO A 389 8.20 -3.77 -11.34
C PRO A 389 8.21 -2.87 -10.08
N PRO A 390 7.26 -1.93 -9.86
CA PRO A 390 7.17 -1.14 -8.65
C PRO A 390 7.14 -1.95 -7.36
N PHE A 391 6.49 -3.11 -7.34
CA PHE A 391 6.45 -3.96 -6.15
C PHE A 391 7.78 -4.64 -5.89
N ARG A 392 8.47 -5.12 -6.94
CA ARG A 392 9.82 -5.66 -6.84
C ARG A 392 10.80 -4.60 -6.32
N GLN A 393 10.67 -3.36 -6.80
CA GLN A 393 11.47 -2.23 -6.34
C GLN A 393 11.22 -1.95 -4.85
N LEU A 394 9.95 -1.81 -4.43
CA LEU A 394 9.59 -1.62 -3.02
C LEU A 394 10.17 -2.72 -2.15
N GLY A 395 10.05 -3.99 -2.59
CA GLY A 395 10.58 -5.14 -1.87
C GLY A 395 12.09 -5.04 -1.65
N ASN A 396 12.84 -4.79 -2.70
CA ASN A 396 14.30 -4.75 -2.66
C ASN A 396 14.85 -3.57 -1.86
N VAL A 397 14.31 -2.35 -2.07
CA VAL A 397 14.79 -1.16 -1.36
C VAL A 397 14.46 -1.22 0.12
N THR A 398 13.27 -1.72 0.48
CA THR A 398 12.89 -1.87 1.88
C THR A 398 13.73 -2.94 2.56
N ALA A 399 13.96 -4.10 1.92
CA ALA A 399 14.83 -5.14 2.45
C ALA A 399 16.26 -4.64 2.66
N PHE A 400 16.80 -3.85 1.73
CA PHE A 400 18.11 -3.19 1.90
C PHE A 400 18.08 -2.21 3.08
N GLY A 401 17.06 -1.36 3.20
CA GLY A 401 16.89 -0.44 4.34
C GLY A 401 16.80 -1.17 5.69
N LEU A 402 16.14 -2.33 5.73
CA LEU A 402 16.07 -3.20 6.92
C LEU A 402 17.42 -3.83 7.26
N ALA A 403 18.23 -4.19 6.27
CA ALA A 403 19.60 -4.66 6.49
C ALA A 403 20.48 -3.53 7.06
N VAL A 404 20.35 -2.31 6.54
CA VAL A 404 21.02 -1.12 7.12
C VAL A 404 20.55 -0.90 8.56
N LEU A 405 19.24 -0.97 8.80
CA LEU A 405 18.65 -0.83 10.13
C LEU A 405 19.17 -1.87 11.12
N LEU A 406 19.39 -3.12 10.67
CA LEU A 406 19.99 -4.18 11.47
C LEU A 406 21.40 -3.78 11.93
N VAL A 407 22.22 -3.27 11.03
CA VAL A 407 23.57 -2.79 11.36
C VAL A 407 23.50 -1.62 12.34
N LEU A 408 22.64 -0.63 12.09
CA LEU A 408 22.47 0.53 12.96
C LEU A 408 21.94 0.14 14.35
N SER A 409 21.08 -0.86 14.45
CA SER A 409 20.53 -1.35 15.73
C SER A 409 21.60 -1.98 16.65
N PHE A 410 22.67 -2.55 16.08
CA PHE A 410 23.77 -3.15 16.85
C PHE A 410 25.02 -2.25 16.98
N THR A 411 25.06 -1.13 16.29
CA THR A 411 26.21 -0.21 16.32
C THR A 411 25.83 1.18 16.81
N LEU A 412 24.96 1.87 16.08
CA LEU A 412 24.59 3.26 16.39
C LEU A 412 23.66 3.34 17.61
N LEU A 413 22.63 2.50 17.70
CA LEU A 413 21.66 2.55 18.81
C LEU A 413 22.35 2.36 20.17
N PRO A 414 23.14 1.30 20.42
CA PRO A 414 23.85 1.17 21.69
C PRO A 414 24.85 2.30 21.93
N THR A 415 25.49 2.83 20.89
CA THR A 415 26.38 4.00 21.00
C THR A 415 25.62 5.23 21.49
N VAL A 416 24.45 5.50 20.95
CA VAL A 416 23.57 6.62 21.38
C VAL A 416 23.11 6.40 22.83
N LEU A 417 22.67 5.17 23.19
CA LEU A 417 22.25 4.85 24.57
C LEU A 417 23.38 5.01 25.59
N LEU A 418 24.66 4.77 25.20
CA LEU A 418 25.82 5.01 26.05
C LEU A 418 26.09 6.52 26.26
N LEU A 419 25.64 7.38 25.37
CA LEU A 419 25.75 8.85 25.50
C LEU A 419 24.63 9.47 26.32
N LEU A 420 23.46 8.81 26.38
CA LEU A 420 22.33 9.28 27.13
C LEU A 420 22.52 9.05 28.65
N PRO A 421 22.07 9.98 29.50
CA PRO A 421 22.13 9.79 30.95
C PRO A 421 21.23 8.59 31.35
N PRO A 422 21.72 7.67 32.20
CA PRO A 422 20.95 6.53 32.69
C PRO A 422 19.73 7.01 33.46
N ARG A 423 18.54 6.88 32.93
CA ARG A 423 17.29 7.28 33.55
C ARG A 423 16.67 6.09 34.27
N ALA A 424 16.42 6.25 35.57
CA ALA A 424 15.80 5.26 36.42
C ALA A 424 14.25 5.39 36.51
N THR A 425 13.66 6.15 35.57
CA THR A 425 12.19 6.27 35.50
C THR A 425 11.56 4.92 35.16
N PRO A 426 10.58 4.44 35.96
CA PRO A 426 9.91 3.19 35.66
C PRO A 426 9.16 3.37 34.31
N PRO A 427 9.28 2.42 33.38
CA PRO A 427 8.36 2.38 32.25
C PRO A 427 6.94 2.28 32.81
N VAL A 428 6.05 3.15 32.31
CA VAL A 428 4.64 3.16 32.73
C VAL A 428 4.01 1.83 32.33
N GLY A 429 3.33 1.15 33.26
CA GLY A 429 2.44 0.04 32.88
C GLY A 429 3.02 -1.37 32.99
N THR A 430 4.28 -1.60 33.37
CA THR A 430 4.83 -2.97 33.48
C THR A 430 4.06 -3.86 34.46
N ALA A 431 3.67 -3.33 35.61
CA ALA A 431 2.84 -4.05 36.60
C ALA A 431 1.42 -4.29 36.09
N ALA A 432 0.85 -3.30 35.36
CA ALA A 432 -0.45 -3.43 34.71
C ALA A 432 -0.43 -4.51 33.65
N MET A 433 0.64 -4.58 32.82
CA MET A 433 0.81 -5.62 31.80
C MET A 433 0.95 -7.02 32.43
N ALA A 434 1.66 -7.16 33.54
CA ALA A 434 1.72 -8.44 34.29
C ALA A 434 0.34 -8.83 34.84
N ALA A 435 -0.41 -7.87 35.43
CA ALA A 435 -1.78 -8.10 35.89
C ALA A 435 -2.72 -8.49 34.70
N PHE A 436 -2.57 -7.83 33.57
CA PHE A 436 -3.29 -8.18 32.35
C PHE A 436 -2.96 -9.61 31.89
N GLY A 437 -1.68 -10.02 31.92
CA GLY A 437 -1.27 -11.41 31.62
C GLY A 437 -1.94 -12.44 32.54
N ARG A 438 -2.09 -12.15 33.83
CA ARG A 438 -2.86 -13.02 34.78
C ARG A 438 -4.34 -13.09 34.40
N TRP A 439 -4.94 -11.98 34.01
CA TRP A 439 -6.34 -11.93 33.59
C TRP A 439 -6.54 -12.75 32.32
N VAL A 440 -5.70 -12.62 31.31
CA VAL A 440 -5.71 -13.39 30.07
C VAL A 440 -5.55 -14.89 30.35
N ALA A 441 -4.64 -15.26 31.27
CA ALA A 441 -4.45 -16.67 31.66
C ALA A 441 -5.69 -17.29 32.30
N ARG A 442 -6.48 -16.50 33.08
CA ARG A 442 -7.74 -16.95 33.67
C ARG A 442 -8.84 -17.15 32.62
N LEU A 443 -8.95 -16.23 31.67
CA LEU A 443 -10.00 -16.25 30.62
C LEU A 443 -9.58 -17.00 29.36
N ARG A 444 -8.58 -17.87 29.42
CA ARG A 444 -7.98 -18.54 28.26
C ARG A 444 -8.99 -19.23 27.34
N TRP A 445 -9.99 -19.94 27.86
CA TRP A 445 -10.96 -20.66 27.06
C TRP A 445 -11.96 -19.75 26.33
N PRO A 446 -12.61 -18.77 27.01
CA PRO A 446 -13.42 -17.76 26.33
C PRO A 446 -12.65 -17.02 25.23
N LEU A 447 -11.38 -16.62 25.48
CA LEU A 447 -10.57 -15.92 24.49
C LEU A 447 -10.21 -16.78 23.29
N LEU A 448 -9.90 -18.08 23.48
CA LEU A 448 -9.66 -19.00 22.38
C LEU A 448 -10.91 -19.23 21.53
N VAL A 449 -12.09 -19.34 22.16
CA VAL A 449 -13.37 -19.47 21.44
C VAL A 449 -13.65 -18.19 20.64
N LEU A 450 -13.46 -17.03 21.26
CA LEU A 450 -13.64 -15.74 20.58
C LEU A 450 -12.68 -15.60 19.38
N GLY A 451 -11.42 -16.00 19.55
CA GLY A 451 -10.42 -15.99 18.49
C GLY A 451 -10.79 -16.95 17.33
N ALA A 452 -11.26 -18.14 17.65
CA ALA A 452 -11.74 -19.09 16.63
C ALA A 452 -12.95 -18.53 15.87
N LEU A 453 -13.91 -17.94 16.59
CA LEU A 453 -15.10 -17.34 16.00
C LEU A 453 -14.73 -16.14 15.11
N SER A 454 -13.79 -15.28 15.54
CA SER A 454 -13.33 -14.14 14.74
C SER A 454 -12.68 -14.60 13.43
N VAL A 455 -11.90 -15.69 13.44
CA VAL A 455 -11.30 -16.24 12.23
C VAL A 455 -12.37 -16.81 11.28
N VAL A 456 -13.39 -17.50 11.80
CA VAL A 456 -14.51 -18.02 10.98
C VAL A 456 -15.28 -16.87 10.32
N LEU A 457 -15.65 -15.84 11.09
CA LEU A 457 -16.34 -14.66 10.56
C LEU A 457 -15.48 -13.89 9.54
N ALA A 458 -14.19 -13.78 9.81
CA ALA A 458 -13.24 -13.15 8.90
C ALA A 458 -13.11 -13.93 7.58
N THR A 459 -13.04 -15.25 7.63
CA THR A 459 -13.00 -16.09 6.42
C THR A 459 -14.27 -15.94 5.59
N TRP A 460 -15.44 -15.86 6.25
CA TRP A 460 -16.70 -15.59 5.58
C TRP A 460 -16.72 -14.17 4.96
N GLY A 461 -16.22 -13.15 5.66
CA GLY A 461 -16.09 -11.80 5.11
C GLY A 461 -15.14 -11.76 3.91
N ALA A 462 -13.99 -12.41 4.01
CA ALA A 462 -13.00 -12.47 2.94
C ALA A 462 -13.51 -13.18 1.67
N SER A 463 -14.46 -14.14 1.81
CA SER A 463 -15.07 -14.80 0.66
C SER A 463 -15.98 -13.87 -0.18
N ARG A 464 -16.27 -12.68 0.30
CA ARG A 464 -17.04 -11.64 -0.42
C ARG A 464 -16.18 -10.67 -1.22
N LEU A 465 -14.85 -10.79 -1.10
CA LEU A 465 -13.93 -9.93 -1.83
C LEU A 465 -14.00 -10.20 -3.33
N THR A 466 -14.17 -9.14 -4.09
CA THR A 466 -14.07 -9.14 -5.55
C THR A 466 -12.84 -8.34 -5.95
N PHE A 467 -12.14 -8.83 -6.98
CA PHE A 467 -10.99 -8.12 -7.55
C PHE A 467 -11.50 -7.28 -8.71
N ASP A 468 -11.60 -5.98 -8.48
CA ASP A 468 -11.91 -5.02 -9.51
C ASP A 468 -10.94 -3.83 -9.41
N ASP A 469 -10.44 -3.37 -10.55
CA ASP A 469 -9.37 -2.39 -10.59
C ASP A 469 -9.53 -1.48 -11.79
N VAL A 470 -10.16 -0.35 -11.54
CA VAL A 470 -10.40 0.68 -12.54
C VAL A 470 -9.50 1.87 -12.23
N PHE A 471 -8.52 2.16 -13.11
CA PHE A 471 -7.52 3.23 -12.88
C PHE A 471 -8.14 4.61 -12.66
N SER A 472 -9.26 4.92 -13.31
CA SER A 472 -9.98 6.18 -13.12
C SER A 472 -10.48 6.34 -11.68
N HIS A 473 -10.65 5.22 -10.95
CA HIS A 473 -11.09 5.20 -9.55
C HIS A 473 -9.96 5.27 -8.52
N TYR A 474 -8.72 5.54 -8.92
CA TYR A 474 -7.60 5.67 -7.97
C TYR A 474 -7.61 7.01 -7.21
N PHE A 475 -8.37 8.00 -7.68
CA PHE A 475 -8.58 9.26 -6.99
C PHE A 475 -9.97 9.28 -6.33
N ASP A 476 -10.06 9.91 -5.17
CA ASP A 476 -11.36 10.13 -4.52
C ASP A 476 -12.08 11.37 -5.10
N GLU A 477 -13.33 11.58 -4.71
CA GLU A 477 -14.18 12.69 -5.20
C GLU A 477 -13.64 14.09 -4.86
N ARG A 478 -12.63 14.22 -4.00
CA ARG A 478 -11.95 15.49 -3.72
C ARG A 478 -11.17 16.00 -4.92
N TYR A 479 -10.68 15.08 -5.74
CA TYR A 479 -9.96 15.40 -6.97
C TYR A 479 -10.92 15.79 -8.08
N GLU A 480 -10.58 16.88 -8.78
CA GLU A 480 -11.36 17.34 -9.94
C GLU A 480 -11.38 16.27 -11.04
N VAL A 481 -10.24 15.66 -11.31
CA VAL A 481 -10.11 14.63 -12.36
C VAL A 481 -11.09 13.48 -12.13
N ARG A 482 -11.33 13.07 -10.86
CA ARG A 482 -12.30 12.03 -10.53
C ARG A 482 -13.72 12.47 -10.86
N ARG A 483 -14.14 13.64 -10.39
CA ARG A 483 -15.50 14.18 -10.69
C ARG A 483 -15.72 14.39 -12.18
N ALA A 484 -14.68 14.86 -12.90
CA ALA A 484 -14.75 15.03 -14.35
C ALA A 484 -14.88 13.70 -15.07
N THR A 485 -14.14 12.68 -14.65
CA THR A 485 -14.19 11.34 -15.22
C THR A 485 -15.52 10.66 -14.95
N ASP A 486 -16.03 10.76 -13.71
CA ASP A 486 -17.33 10.21 -13.34
C ASP A 486 -18.46 10.86 -14.18
N LEU A 487 -18.44 12.20 -14.31
CA LEU A 487 -19.40 12.91 -15.15
C LEU A 487 -19.32 12.52 -16.62
N PHE A 488 -18.09 12.34 -17.14
CA PHE A 488 -17.83 11.88 -18.48
C PHE A 488 -18.38 10.46 -18.70
N GLU A 489 -18.15 9.57 -17.73
CA GLU A 489 -18.62 8.18 -17.76
C GLU A 489 -20.13 8.06 -17.64
N GLU A 490 -20.75 8.84 -16.75
CA GLU A 490 -22.19 8.79 -16.51
C GLU A 490 -23.01 9.40 -17.65
N GLN A 491 -22.54 10.50 -18.25
CA GLN A 491 -23.36 11.30 -19.16
C GLN A 491 -22.92 11.24 -20.62
N LEU A 492 -21.69 10.77 -20.90
CA LEU A 492 -21.15 10.69 -22.26
C LEU A 492 -20.91 9.23 -22.67
N VAL A 493 -19.69 8.86 -23.00
CA VAL A 493 -19.41 7.57 -23.66
C VAL A 493 -18.75 6.52 -22.76
N GLY A 494 -18.21 6.89 -21.61
CA GLY A 494 -17.38 6.00 -20.78
C GLY A 494 -15.89 6.20 -21.02
N THR A 495 -15.08 5.58 -20.16
CA THR A 495 -13.62 5.75 -20.10
C THR A 495 -12.85 4.49 -20.45
N THR A 496 -13.52 3.35 -20.62
CA THR A 496 -12.90 2.07 -20.94
C THR A 496 -12.74 1.93 -22.46
N ILE A 497 -11.57 2.34 -22.97
CA ILE A 497 -11.26 2.36 -24.40
C ILE A 497 -10.45 1.11 -24.78
N LEU A 498 -10.96 0.31 -25.71
CA LEU A 498 -10.29 -0.83 -26.31
C LEU A 498 -10.03 -0.57 -27.79
N VAL A 499 -8.93 -1.10 -28.29
CA VAL A 499 -8.52 -0.97 -29.69
C VAL A 499 -8.39 -2.34 -30.32
N ALA A 500 -9.09 -2.55 -31.42
CA ALA A 500 -8.87 -3.67 -32.33
C ALA A 500 -8.00 -3.22 -33.49
N ALA A 501 -6.82 -3.81 -33.63
CA ALA A 501 -5.95 -3.68 -34.79
C ALA A 501 -6.27 -4.83 -35.76
N LEU A 502 -6.94 -4.51 -36.83
CA LEU A 502 -7.41 -5.46 -37.83
C LEU A 502 -6.43 -5.51 -39.00
N PRO A 503 -5.90 -6.68 -39.36
CA PRO A 503 -4.94 -6.80 -40.46
C PRO A 503 -5.63 -6.62 -41.84
N ALA A 504 -4.91 -6.02 -42.78
CA ALA A 504 -5.25 -5.97 -44.19
C ALA A 504 -4.00 -6.30 -45.03
N GLU A 505 -4.16 -6.68 -46.29
CA GLU A 505 -3.03 -6.76 -47.22
C GLU A 505 -2.42 -5.35 -47.42
N PRO A 506 -1.09 -5.23 -47.56
CA PRO A 506 -0.45 -3.93 -47.75
C PRO A 506 -1.05 -3.14 -48.91
N GLY A 507 -1.44 -1.89 -48.65
CA GLY A 507 -2.09 -1.01 -49.61
C GLY A 507 -3.59 -1.27 -49.83
N ARG A 508 -4.20 -2.24 -49.12
CA ARG A 508 -5.61 -2.61 -49.31
C ARG A 508 -6.52 -2.30 -48.10
N ALA A 509 -6.01 -1.62 -47.10
CA ALA A 509 -6.80 -1.28 -45.89
C ALA A 509 -8.02 -0.41 -46.21
N ARG A 510 -7.96 0.39 -47.30
CA ARG A 510 -9.06 1.26 -47.78
C ARG A 510 -9.95 0.63 -48.81
N GLU A 511 -9.69 -0.62 -49.20
CA GLU A 511 -10.55 -1.31 -50.20
C GLU A 511 -11.94 -1.59 -49.58
N LEU A 512 -12.96 -1.57 -50.45
CA LEU A 512 -14.36 -1.72 -50.09
C LEU A 512 -14.61 -3.03 -49.30
N ASP A 513 -14.00 -4.14 -49.74
CA ASP A 513 -14.13 -5.44 -49.09
C ASP A 513 -13.58 -5.42 -47.64
N THR A 514 -12.44 -4.74 -47.40
CA THR A 514 -11.89 -4.56 -46.07
C THR A 514 -12.83 -3.70 -45.19
N LEU A 515 -13.32 -2.59 -45.76
CA LEU A 515 -14.22 -1.68 -45.04
C LEU A 515 -15.60 -2.31 -44.76
N GLU A 516 -16.11 -3.17 -45.63
CA GLU A 516 -17.34 -3.95 -45.39
C GLU A 516 -17.17 -4.90 -44.19
N ARG A 517 -16.03 -5.62 -44.12
CA ARG A 517 -15.69 -6.47 -42.97
C ARG A 517 -15.52 -5.67 -41.69
N VAL A 518 -14.93 -4.47 -41.75
CA VAL A 518 -14.86 -3.52 -40.63
C VAL A 518 -16.26 -3.08 -40.17
N ALA A 519 -17.15 -2.79 -41.13
CA ALA A 519 -18.53 -2.41 -40.82
C ALA A 519 -19.32 -3.57 -40.17
N ASP A 520 -19.06 -4.82 -40.57
CA ASP A 520 -19.66 -6.00 -39.97
C ASP A 520 -19.15 -6.20 -38.51
N PHE A 521 -17.85 -6.03 -38.30
CA PHE A 521 -17.27 -6.07 -36.94
C PHE A 521 -17.84 -4.95 -36.07
N ARG A 522 -17.93 -3.72 -36.57
CA ARG A 522 -18.54 -2.58 -35.88
C ARG A 522 -19.99 -2.86 -35.47
N ARG A 523 -20.79 -3.42 -36.38
CA ARG A 523 -22.20 -3.74 -36.14
C ARG A 523 -22.30 -4.75 -34.99
N TRP A 524 -21.53 -5.83 -35.04
CA TRP A 524 -21.46 -6.83 -33.99
C TRP A 524 -21.04 -6.21 -32.67
N ALA A 525 -20.00 -5.36 -32.64
CA ALA A 525 -19.52 -4.74 -31.41
C ALA A 525 -20.58 -3.83 -30.80
N LEU A 526 -21.32 -3.06 -31.56
CA LEU A 526 -22.41 -2.20 -31.06
C LEU A 526 -23.60 -2.98 -30.49
N GLU A 527 -23.77 -4.25 -30.81
CA GLU A 527 -24.80 -5.13 -30.24
C GLU A 527 -24.40 -5.73 -28.88
N GLN A 528 -23.12 -5.58 -28.46
CA GLN A 528 -22.65 -6.13 -27.21
C GLN A 528 -23.02 -5.24 -26.02
N GLU A 529 -23.33 -5.88 -24.89
CA GLU A 529 -23.65 -5.18 -23.67
C GLU A 529 -22.45 -4.35 -23.15
N GLY A 530 -22.70 -3.12 -22.75
CA GLY A 530 -21.66 -2.21 -22.23
C GLY A 530 -20.94 -1.40 -23.32
N VAL A 531 -21.04 -1.73 -24.59
CA VAL A 531 -20.45 -0.92 -25.67
C VAL A 531 -21.28 0.32 -25.94
N SER A 532 -20.68 1.49 -25.75
CA SER A 532 -21.34 2.78 -25.94
C SER A 532 -21.09 3.39 -27.32
N VAL A 533 -19.86 3.29 -27.80
CA VAL A 533 -19.44 3.83 -29.11
C VAL A 533 -18.43 2.90 -29.75
N VAL A 534 -18.49 2.77 -31.06
CA VAL A 534 -17.46 2.13 -31.87
C VAL A 534 -17.04 3.12 -32.95
N SER A 535 -15.81 3.60 -32.86
CA SER A 535 -15.18 4.42 -33.92
C SER A 535 -14.44 3.53 -34.89
N SER A 536 -14.72 3.68 -36.18
CA SER A 536 -14.07 2.96 -37.26
C SER A 536 -13.86 3.92 -38.45
N PRO A 537 -12.91 3.66 -39.35
CA PRO A 537 -12.67 4.51 -40.49
C PRO A 537 -13.94 4.78 -41.29
N ASP A 538 -14.13 6.04 -41.64
CA ASP A 538 -15.10 6.43 -42.66
C ASP A 538 -14.37 6.46 -43.99
N PRO A 539 -14.88 5.80 -45.05
CA PRO A 539 -14.26 5.84 -46.37
C PRO A 539 -14.04 7.24 -46.97
N VAL A 540 -14.74 8.23 -46.42
CA VAL A 540 -14.73 9.63 -46.90
C VAL A 540 -13.97 10.58 -45.97
N ALA A 541 -13.64 10.15 -44.70
CA ALA A 541 -12.97 11.01 -43.76
C ALA A 541 -11.46 11.13 -44.03
N THR A 542 -10.93 12.33 -43.90
CA THR A 542 -9.49 12.58 -43.96
C THR A 542 -8.83 12.11 -42.67
N ASP A 543 -7.61 11.55 -42.77
CA ASP A 543 -6.82 11.14 -41.58
C ASP A 543 -6.65 12.31 -40.62
N ASP A 544 -6.98 12.05 -39.36
CA ASP A 544 -6.73 12.96 -38.25
C ASP A 544 -5.22 12.99 -37.93
N PRO A 545 -4.57 14.17 -37.80
CA PRO A 545 -3.12 14.25 -37.58
C PRO A 545 -2.57 13.52 -36.36
N GLY A 546 -3.42 13.27 -35.35
CA GLY A 546 -2.99 12.66 -34.09
C GLY A 546 -3.34 11.18 -33.93
N GLN A 547 -4.30 10.71 -34.69
CA GLN A 547 -4.81 9.34 -34.57
C GLN A 547 -5.07 8.81 -36.01
N ARG A 548 -4.37 7.76 -36.39
CA ARG A 548 -4.53 7.15 -37.72
C ARG A 548 -5.49 5.98 -37.62
N ASP A 549 -6.55 6.03 -38.36
CA ASP A 549 -7.46 4.90 -38.59
C ASP A 549 -6.79 3.81 -39.44
N PHE A 550 -5.80 4.19 -40.24
CA PHE A 550 -4.97 3.31 -41.02
C PHE A 550 -3.51 3.46 -40.63
N ASP A 551 -2.76 2.38 -40.68
CA ASP A 551 -1.32 2.47 -40.49
C ASP A 551 -0.60 3.10 -41.70
N ALA A 552 0.68 3.47 -41.50
CA ALA A 552 1.45 4.14 -42.54
C ALA A 552 1.66 3.32 -43.83
N THR A 553 1.47 2.00 -43.77
CA THR A 553 1.60 1.08 -44.93
C THR A 553 0.26 0.64 -45.46
N GLU A 554 -0.84 1.17 -44.92
CA GLU A 554 -2.21 0.75 -45.22
C GLU A 554 -2.39 -0.79 -45.16
N SER A 555 -1.68 -1.42 -44.20
CA SER A 555 -1.74 -2.87 -43.98
C SER A 555 -2.56 -3.21 -42.72
N GLY A 556 -3.20 -2.23 -42.12
CA GLY A 556 -4.06 -2.43 -40.92
C GLY A 556 -5.04 -1.32 -40.73
N VAL A 557 -6.14 -1.69 -40.08
CA VAL A 557 -7.24 -0.80 -39.70
C VAL A 557 -7.40 -0.79 -38.22
N ARG A 558 -7.53 0.38 -37.63
CA ARG A 558 -7.84 0.59 -36.20
C ARG A 558 -9.34 0.75 -36.01
N VAL A 559 -9.89 -0.02 -35.09
CA VAL A 559 -11.26 0.15 -34.61
C VAL A 559 -11.20 0.39 -33.09
N GLU A 560 -11.77 1.48 -32.65
CA GLU A 560 -11.82 1.86 -31.24
C GLU A 560 -13.22 1.58 -30.68
N MET A 561 -13.26 0.85 -29.58
CA MET A 561 -14.48 0.47 -28.89
C MET A 561 -14.46 1.07 -27.50
N VAL A 562 -15.48 1.87 -27.18
CA VAL A 562 -15.63 2.50 -25.86
C VAL A 562 -16.71 1.78 -25.09
N LEU A 563 -16.34 1.26 -23.92
CA LEU A 563 -17.25 0.57 -23.02
C LEU A 563 -17.59 1.47 -21.84
N ARG A 564 -18.78 1.29 -21.29
CA ARG A 564 -19.30 2.07 -20.17
C ARG A 564 -19.82 1.16 -19.07
N GLY A 565 -19.49 1.47 -17.81
CA GLY A 565 -20.00 0.78 -16.63
C GLY A 565 -19.64 -0.71 -16.57
N VAL A 566 -18.47 -1.11 -17.10
CA VAL A 566 -18.02 -2.50 -17.17
C VAL A 566 -16.95 -2.79 -16.12
N SER A 567 -17.02 -3.96 -15.49
CA SER A 567 -15.97 -4.44 -14.59
C SER A 567 -14.72 -4.90 -15.37
N SER A 568 -13.60 -5.05 -14.66
CA SER A 568 -12.38 -5.63 -15.22
C SER A 568 -12.61 -7.03 -15.83
N ALA A 569 -13.46 -7.83 -15.21
CA ALA A 569 -13.82 -9.16 -15.72
C ALA A 569 -14.65 -9.09 -17.02
N ASP A 570 -15.59 -8.13 -17.09
CA ASP A 570 -16.40 -7.91 -18.29
C ASP A 570 -15.53 -7.39 -19.44
N THR A 571 -14.61 -6.48 -19.15
CA THR A 571 -13.63 -5.96 -20.10
C THR A 571 -12.82 -7.09 -20.75
N LEU A 572 -12.30 -8.02 -19.94
CA LEU A 572 -11.55 -9.18 -20.45
C LEU A 572 -12.42 -10.13 -21.29
N ARG A 573 -13.66 -10.38 -20.85
CA ARG A 573 -14.61 -11.22 -21.60
C ARG A 573 -14.96 -10.61 -22.95
N PHE A 574 -15.24 -9.31 -22.97
CA PHE A 574 -15.51 -8.59 -24.20
C PHE A 574 -14.29 -8.58 -25.13
N ALA A 575 -13.08 -8.31 -24.60
CA ALA A 575 -11.85 -8.31 -25.38
C ALA A 575 -11.60 -9.68 -26.06
N GLN A 576 -11.86 -10.77 -25.35
CA GLN A 576 -11.76 -12.12 -25.90
C GLN A 576 -12.79 -12.34 -27.02
N ALA A 577 -14.05 -12.02 -26.79
CA ALA A 577 -15.12 -12.17 -27.79
C ALA A 577 -14.86 -11.30 -29.03
N ALA A 578 -14.34 -10.08 -28.84
CA ALA A 578 -13.96 -9.18 -29.92
C ALA A 578 -12.78 -9.76 -30.73
N GLY A 579 -11.80 -10.37 -30.06
CA GLY A 579 -10.68 -11.04 -30.72
C GLY A 579 -11.13 -12.25 -31.55
N GLU A 580 -12.03 -13.09 -31.00
CA GLU A 580 -12.61 -14.25 -31.69
C GLU A 580 -13.41 -13.79 -32.95
N ARG A 581 -14.30 -12.81 -32.76
CA ARG A 581 -15.11 -12.29 -33.88
C ARG A 581 -14.28 -11.62 -34.96
N ALA A 582 -13.29 -10.83 -34.58
CA ALA A 582 -12.38 -10.21 -35.54
C ALA A 582 -11.51 -11.27 -36.26
N GLY A 583 -11.09 -12.33 -35.55
CA GLY A 583 -10.38 -13.47 -36.12
C GLY A 583 -11.19 -14.22 -37.18
N GLU A 584 -12.51 -14.38 -36.98
CA GLU A 584 -13.42 -14.94 -37.97
C GLU A 584 -13.49 -14.10 -39.28
N LEU A 585 -13.43 -12.78 -39.13
CA LEU A 585 -13.58 -11.84 -40.24
C LEU A 585 -12.26 -11.54 -40.98
N PHE A 586 -11.14 -11.47 -40.24
CA PHE A 586 -9.86 -10.98 -40.73
C PHE A 586 -8.74 -12.04 -40.72
N GLY A 587 -8.97 -13.21 -40.10
CA GLY A 587 -7.98 -14.27 -40.02
C GLY A 587 -6.91 -14.00 -38.94
N GLU A 588 -5.69 -14.52 -39.20
CA GLU A 588 -4.56 -14.36 -38.28
C GLU A 588 -4.02 -12.92 -38.25
N GLY A 589 -3.44 -12.52 -37.10
CA GLY A 589 -2.82 -11.19 -36.94
C GLY A 589 -3.75 -10.13 -36.35
N VAL A 590 -4.99 -10.49 -35.96
CA VAL A 590 -5.87 -9.62 -35.20
C VAL A 590 -5.32 -9.42 -33.78
N VAL A 591 -5.34 -8.17 -33.35
CA VAL A 591 -4.94 -7.79 -31.96
C VAL A 591 -6.04 -6.93 -31.37
N VAL A 592 -6.56 -7.35 -30.20
CA VAL A 592 -7.43 -6.51 -29.37
C VAL A 592 -6.67 -6.14 -28.09
N THR A 593 -6.46 -4.84 -27.86
CA THR A 593 -5.66 -4.34 -26.74
C THR A 593 -6.20 -3.02 -26.19
N GLY A 594 -5.59 -2.50 -25.15
CA GLY A 594 -5.95 -1.25 -24.50
C GLY A 594 -5.47 -1.23 -23.06
N LEU A 595 -5.25 -0.05 -22.51
CA LEU A 595 -4.83 0.09 -21.10
C LEU A 595 -5.79 -0.61 -20.12
N PRO A 596 -7.13 -0.59 -20.30
CA PRO A 596 -8.04 -1.34 -19.45
C PRO A 596 -7.82 -2.86 -19.47
N ILE A 597 -7.46 -3.43 -20.65
CA ILE A 597 -7.13 -4.87 -20.77
C ILE A 597 -5.85 -5.16 -19.97
N LEU A 598 -4.80 -4.35 -20.18
CA LEU A 598 -3.53 -4.52 -19.47
C LEU A 598 -3.75 -4.45 -17.96
N SER A 599 -4.54 -3.49 -17.49
CA SER A 599 -4.85 -3.30 -16.06
C SER A 599 -5.60 -4.49 -15.46
N ALA A 600 -6.65 -4.94 -16.15
CA ALA A 600 -7.45 -6.07 -15.70
C ALA A 600 -6.63 -7.38 -15.64
N GLN A 601 -5.74 -7.60 -16.62
CA GLN A 601 -4.82 -8.73 -16.64
C GLN A 601 -3.80 -8.62 -15.49
N LEU A 602 -3.19 -7.44 -15.31
CA LEU A 602 -2.24 -7.18 -14.24
C LEU A 602 -2.87 -7.41 -12.87
N SER A 603 -4.09 -6.90 -12.64
CA SER A 603 -4.82 -7.08 -11.40
C SER A 603 -5.08 -8.55 -11.09
N THR A 604 -5.61 -9.31 -12.06
CA THR A 604 -5.90 -10.73 -11.90
C THR A 604 -4.63 -11.56 -11.64
N ARG A 605 -3.57 -11.33 -12.41
CA ARG A 605 -2.29 -12.04 -12.25
C ARG A 605 -1.59 -11.64 -10.96
N SER A 606 -1.64 -10.36 -10.58
CA SER A 606 -1.05 -9.86 -9.33
C SER A 606 -1.74 -10.43 -8.11
N ALA A 607 -3.07 -10.54 -8.10
CA ALA A 607 -3.79 -11.19 -7.02
C ALA A 607 -3.28 -12.63 -6.79
N ARG A 608 -3.11 -13.41 -7.86
CA ARG A 608 -2.57 -14.77 -7.79
C ARG A 608 -1.12 -14.81 -7.33
N THR A 609 -0.25 -13.96 -7.90
CA THR A 609 1.18 -13.94 -7.54
C THR A 609 1.41 -13.45 -6.12
N MET A 610 0.57 -12.51 -5.62
CA MET A 610 0.63 -12.05 -4.23
C MET A 610 0.18 -13.13 -3.24
N LEU A 611 -0.82 -13.93 -3.56
CA LEU A 611 -1.18 -15.09 -2.75
C LEU A 611 -0.01 -16.09 -2.66
N VAL A 612 0.67 -16.35 -3.78
CA VAL A 612 1.88 -17.20 -3.80
C VAL A 612 2.99 -16.57 -2.99
N ALA A 613 3.28 -15.28 -3.16
CA ALA A 613 4.30 -14.54 -2.42
C ALA A 613 4.05 -14.58 -0.91
N THR A 614 2.79 -14.36 -0.48
CA THR A 614 2.38 -14.47 0.92
C THR A 614 2.55 -15.89 1.44
N GLY A 615 2.19 -16.91 0.66
CA GLY A 615 2.40 -18.30 1.01
C GLY A 615 3.88 -18.68 1.17
N VAL A 616 4.74 -18.20 0.28
CA VAL A 616 6.20 -18.37 0.36
C VAL A 616 6.78 -17.65 1.58
N ALA A 617 6.37 -16.40 1.82
CA ALA A 617 6.78 -15.65 3.02
C ALA A 617 6.35 -16.38 4.30
N LEU A 618 5.10 -16.84 4.38
CA LEU A 618 4.56 -17.62 5.49
C LEU A 618 5.38 -18.90 5.72
N ALA A 619 5.67 -19.67 4.67
CA ALA A 619 6.46 -20.90 4.76
C ALA A 619 7.90 -20.62 5.25
N ALA A 620 8.57 -19.62 4.68
CA ALA A 620 9.94 -19.26 5.01
C ALA A 620 10.07 -18.75 6.46
N ILE A 621 9.15 -17.87 6.89
CA ILE A 621 9.09 -17.39 8.28
C ILE A 621 8.76 -18.53 9.24
N SER A 622 7.85 -19.43 8.87
CA SER A 622 7.51 -20.62 9.67
C SER A 622 8.73 -21.51 9.90
N VAL A 623 9.50 -21.79 8.85
CA VAL A 623 10.75 -22.57 8.95
C VAL A 623 11.73 -21.88 9.91
N LEU A 624 11.90 -20.57 9.79
CA LEU A 624 12.76 -19.81 10.68
C LEU A 624 12.27 -19.89 12.14
N MET A 625 10.96 -19.73 12.37
CA MET A 625 10.35 -19.84 13.70
C MET A 625 10.51 -21.25 14.30
N PHE A 626 10.30 -22.31 13.51
CA PHE A 626 10.52 -23.68 13.97
C PHE A 626 11.98 -23.92 14.39
N ARG A 627 12.94 -23.41 13.62
CA ARG A 627 14.36 -23.51 13.93
C ARG A 627 14.73 -22.77 15.22
N VAL A 628 14.23 -21.57 15.37
CA VAL A 628 14.53 -20.70 16.53
C VAL A 628 13.85 -21.22 17.78
N LEU A 629 12.56 -21.59 17.70
CA LEU A 629 11.82 -22.07 18.87
C LEU A 629 12.21 -23.51 19.25
N GLY A 630 12.84 -24.27 18.36
CA GLY A 630 13.28 -25.66 18.60
C GLY A 630 12.14 -26.61 18.95
N SER A 631 10.90 -26.24 18.59
CA SER A 631 9.69 -26.99 18.89
C SER A 631 8.65 -26.75 17.79
N VAL A 632 8.24 -27.84 17.14
CA VAL A 632 7.19 -27.80 16.11
C VAL A 632 5.86 -27.28 16.68
N ARG A 633 5.53 -27.65 17.91
CA ARG A 633 4.30 -27.18 18.60
C ARG A 633 4.29 -25.68 18.84
N LEU A 634 5.41 -25.13 19.32
CA LEU A 634 5.54 -23.69 19.53
C LEU A 634 5.58 -22.93 18.22
N GLY A 635 6.19 -23.49 17.17
CA GLY A 635 6.20 -22.91 15.85
C GLY A 635 4.77 -22.81 15.26
N PHE A 636 3.97 -23.88 15.34
CA PHE A 636 2.55 -23.83 14.95
C PHE A 636 1.73 -22.86 15.81
N ALA A 637 2.02 -22.78 17.12
CA ALA A 637 1.36 -21.81 18.00
C ALA A 637 1.65 -20.36 17.60
N ALA A 638 2.83 -20.09 17.02
CA ALA A 638 3.18 -18.75 16.54
C ALA A 638 2.52 -18.42 15.19
N LEU A 639 2.18 -19.41 14.36
CA LEU A 639 1.57 -19.18 13.04
C LEU A 639 0.16 -18.61 13.12
N LEU A 640 -0.66 -19.10 14.04
CA LEU A 640 -2.07 -18.72 14.13
C LEU A 640 -2.27 -17.23 14.44
N PRO A 641 -1.56 -16.63 15.44
CA PRO A 641 -1.62 -15.19 15.70
C PRO A 641 -1.09 -14.33 14.56
N ASN A 642 -0.24 -14.88 13.69
CA ASN A 642 0.32 -14.15 12.56
C ASN A 642 -0.60 -14.18 11.33
N LEU A 643 -1.36 -15.27 11.13
CA LEU A 643 -2.28 -15.42 10.01
C LEU A 643 -3.65 -14.79 10.29
N ALA A 644 -4.15 -14.92 11.52
CA ALA A 644 -5.47 -14.41 11.91
C ALA A 644 -5.67 -12.91 11.68
N PRO A 645 -4.71 -12.01 11.98
CA PRO A 645 -4.85 -10.58 11.78
C PRO A 645 -5.10 -10.21 10.32
N MET A 646 -4.38 -10.83 9.40
CA MET A 646 -4.55 -10.62 7.97
C MET A 646 -5.96 -11.07 7.53
N LEU A 647 -6.39 -12.26 7.95
CA LEU A 647 -7.75 -12.73 7.66
C LEU A 647 -8.81 -11.80 8.24
N ILE A 648 -8.61 -11.29 9.46
CA ILE A 648 -9.55 -10.35 10.11
C ILE A 648 -9.62 -9.03 9.35
N ALA A 649 -8.48 -8.47 8.94
CA ALA A 649 -8.44 -7.22 8.20
C ALA A 649 -9.12 -7.35 6.82
N PHE A 650 -8.75 -8.38 6.05
CA PHE A 650 -9.35 -8.62 4.74
C PHE A 650 -10.82 -9.09 4.84
N GLY A 651 -11.17 -9.83 5.89
CA GLY A 651 -12.56 -10.22 6.14
C GLY A 651 -13.45 -9.02 6.47
N LEU A 652 -12.96 -8.11 7.30
CA LEU A 652 -13.65 -6.85 7.59
C LEU A 652 -13.77 -5.99 6.34
N TRP A 653 -12.70 -5.91 5.53
CA TRP A 653 -12.69 -5.20 4.26
C TRP A 653 -13.72 -5.76 3.27
N GLY A 654 -13.84 -7.10 3.18
CA GLY A 654 -14.84 -7.75 2.31
C GLY A 654 -16.30 -7.50 2.71
N VAL A 655 -16.55 -7.20 4.00
CA VAL A 655 -17.89 -6.83 4.48
C VAL A 655 -18.16 -5.34 4.29
N LEU A 656 -17.17 -4.47 4.48
CA LEU A 656 -17.36 -3.00 4.50
C LEU A 656 -17.19 -2.37 3.11
N VAL A 657 -16.25 -2.89 2.30
CA VAL A 657 -15.91 -2.32 0.98
C VAL A 657 -16.26 -3.27 -0.14
N GLY A 658 -15.94 -4.55 -0.01
CA GLY A 658 -16.25 -5.61 -0.99
C GLY A 658 -15.23 -5.72 -2.12
N GLU A 659 -14.57 -4.64 -2.52
CA GLU A 659 -13.63 -4.61 -3.64
C GLU A 659 -12.18 -4.52 -3.15
N VAL A 660 -11.29 -5.20 -3.86
CA VAL A 660 -9.84 -5.16 -3.60
C VAL A 660 -9.14 -4.69 -4.85
N SER A 661 -8.51 -3.52 -4.75
CA SER A 661 -7.64 -3.01 -5.79
C SER A 661 -6.33 -3.79 -5.87
N PHE A 662 -5.68 -3.75 -7.01
CA PHE A 662 -4.34 -4.28 -7.23
C PHE A 662 -3.34 -3.86 -6.13
N ALA A 663 -3.37 -2.59 -5.71
CA ALA A 663 -2.49 -2.08 -4.67
C ALA A 663 -2.79 -2.66 -3.29
N ALA A 664 -4.04 -2.97 -2.97
CA ALA A 664 -4.41 -3.57 -1.69
C ALA A 664 -3.89 -5.02 -1.54
N THR A 665 -3.66 -5.72 -2.65
CA THR A 665 -3.18 -7.12 -2.62
C THR A 665 -1.78 -7.26 -2.02
N ILE A 666 -0.90 -6.24 -2.16
CA ILE A 666 0.45 -6.28 -1.58
C ILE A 666 0.44 -6.18 -0.06
N VAL A 667 -0.60 -5.57 0.51
CA VAL A 667 -0.68 -5.35 1.96
C VAL A 667 -0.57 -6.66 2.72
N ALA A 668 -1.14 -7.74 2.17
CA ALA A 668 -1.06 -9.07 2.79
C ALA A 668 0.40 -9.53 2.97
N THR A 669 1.21 -9.46 1.92
CA THR A 669 2.62 -9.90 1.99
C THR A 669 3.46 -8.96 2.84
N LEU A 670 3.24 -7.66 2.73
CA LEU A 670 4.01 -6.63 3.40
C LEU A 670 3.74 -6.61 4.91
N THR A 671 2.46 -6.59 5.31
CA THR A 671 2.09 -6.53 6.73
C THR A 671 2.41 -7.81 7.47
N PHE A 672 2.45 -8.95 6.76
CA PHE A 672 2.82 -10.23 7.37
C PHE A 672 4.22 -10.17 8.02
N GLY A 673 5.21 -9.56 7.35
CA GLY A 673 6.54 -9.37 7.92
C GLY A 673 6.57 -8.46 9.16
N ILE A 674 5.71 -7.45 9.19
CA ILE A 674 5.63 -6.49 10.32
C ILE A 674 4.93 -7.12 11.52
N VAL A 675 3.85 -7.88 11.29
CA VAL A 675 3.05 -8.52 12.33
C VAL A 675 3.84 -9.58 13.10
N VAL A 676 4.71 -10.32 12.42
CA VAL A 676 5.52 -11.38 13.05
C VAL A 676 6.50 -10.86 14.09
N ASP A 677 6.89 -9.58 14.01
CA ASP A 677 7.82 -8.92 14.95
C ASP A 677 7.39 -9.08 16.42
N ASP A 678 6.17 -8.69 16.74
CA ASP A 678 5.61 -8.75 18.08
C ASP A 678 5.55 -10.19 18.60
N THR A 679 5.09 -11.13 17.76
CA THR A 679 5.08 -12.56 18.09
C THR A 679 6.47 -13.10 18.38
N ILE A 680 7.51 -12.71 17.63
CA ILE A 680 8.90 -13.13 17.86
C ILE A 680 9.39 -12.67 19.24
N HIS A 681 9.22 -11.40 19.55
CA HIS A 681 9.62 -10.85 20.85
C HIS A 681 8.93 -11.55 22.01
N PHE A 682 7.63 -11.83 21.87
CA PHE A 682 6.88 -12.57 22.89
C PHE A 682 7.36 -14.02 23.05
N MET A 683 7.48 -14.74 21.94
CA MET A 683 7.80 -16.18 21.94
C MET A 683 9.22 -16.47 22.44
N VAL A 684 10.21 -15.66 22.02
CA VAL A 684 11.60 -15.82 22.48
C VAL A 684 11.69 -15.61 23.99
N LYS A 685 11.01 -14.58 24.53
CA LYS A 685 10.98 -14.32 25.98
C LYS A 685 10.24 -15.40 26.75
N TYR A 686 9.07 -15.82 26.25
CA TYR A 686 8.30 -16.92 26.85
C TYR A 686 9.13 -18.22 26.91
N ARG A 687 9.79 -18.60 25.82
CA ARG A 687 10.66 -19.78 25.78
C ARG A 687 11.80 -19.70 26.78
N ALA A 688 12.47 -18.55 26.87
CA ALA A 688 13.55 -18.33 27.84
C ALA A 688 13.06 -18.57 29.27
N LEU A 689 11.90 -18.00 29.65
CA LEU A 689 11.30 -18.19 30.98
C LEU A 689 10.85 -19.63 31.23
N ARG A 690 10.30 -20.32 30.23
CA ARG A 690 9.98 -21.76 30.33
C ARG A 690 11.24 -22.61 30.56
N GLY A 691 12.36 -22.24 29.93
CA GLY A 691 13.67 -22.90 30.11
C GLY A 691 14.23 -22.77 31.52
N THR A 692 13.86 -21.72 32.26
CA THR A 692 14.25 -21.53 33.70
C THR A 692 13.26 -22.18 34.69
N GLY A 693 12.27 -22.95 34.22
CA GLY A 693 11.39 -23.75 35.05
C GLY A 693 10.07 -23.09 35.48
N TYR A 694 9.77 -21.85 35.07
CA TYR A 694 8.47 -21.23 35.34
C TYR A 694 7.32 -22.04 34.72
N SER A 695 6.17 -22.10 35.40
CA SER A 695 4.94 -22.67 34.89
C SER A 695 4.46 -21.89 33.66
N PRO A 696 3.63 -22.48 32.75
CA PRO A 696 3.14 -21.77 31.56
C PRO A 696 2.42 -20.46 31.85
N GLY A 697 1.61 -20.41 32.94
CA GLY A 697 0.91 -19.20 33.34
C GLY A 697 1.83 -18.13 33.88
N GLU A 698 2.80 -18.48 34.74
CA GLU A 698 3.82 -17.56 35.26
C GLU A 698 4.73 -17.03 34.15
N ALA A 699 5.12 -17.90 33.20
CA ALA A 699 5.91 -17.49 32.05
C ALA A 699 5.16 -16.46 31.19
N VAL A 700 3.84 -16.62 30.96
CA VAL A 700 2.99 -15.64 30.29
C VAL A 700 2.93 -14.33 31.06
N GLU A 701 2.65 -14.36 32.38
CA GLU A 701 2.59 -13.18 33.23
C GLU A 701 3.89 -12.37 33.17
N ARG A 702 5.04 -13.05 33.33
CA ARG A 702 6.36 -12.41 33.30
C ARG A 702 6.75 -11.91 31.91
N THR A 703 6.37 -12.62 30.85
CA THR A 703 6.57 -12.19 29.47
C THR A 703 5.77 -10.91 29.21
N MET A 704 4.48 -10.89 29.57
CA MET A 704 3.64 -9.69 29.47
C MET A 704 4.24 -8.51 30.24
N GLY A 705 4.67 -8.71 31.47
CA GLY A 705 5.30 -7.67 32.30
C GLY A 705 6.63 -7.16 31.70
N SER A 706 7.33 -7.95 30.88
CA SER A 706 8.62 -7.56 30.31
C SER A 706 8.54 -6.97 28.91
N VAL A 707 7.76 -7.55 28.02
CA VAL A 707 7.67 -7.10 26.62
C VAL A 707 6.31 -6.52 26.23
N GLY A 708 5.23 -6.80 26.99
CA GLY A 708 3.87 -6.40 26.62
C GLY A 708 3.70 -4.90 26.40
N LEU A 709 4.35 -4.05 27.21
CA LEU A 709 4.32 -2.61 26.98
C LEU A 709 4.99 -2.22 25.67
N ALA A 710 6.11 -2.86 25.32
CA ALA A 710 6.78 -2.60 24.05
C ALA A 710 5.86 -2.93 22.88
N LEU A 711 5.21 -4.12 22.90
CA LEU A 711 4.26 -4.55 21.87
C LEU A 711 3.13 -3.52 21.68
N VAL A 712 2.53 -3.04 22.78
CA VAL A 712 1.47 -2.02 22.72
C VAL A 712 1.98 -0.71 22.08
N VAL A 713 3.16 -0.24 22.51
CA VAL A 713 3.72 1.04 22.02
C VAL A 713 4.11 0.94 20.56
N THR A 714 4.74 -0.16 20.15
CA THR A 714 5.18 -0.37 18.76
C THR A 714 3.99 -0.52 17.82
N SER A 715 3.03 -1.37 18.17
CA SER A 715 1.83 -1.58 17.34
C SER A 715 0.97 -0.32 17.23
N ILE A 716 0.82 0.48 18.33
CA ILE A 716 0.12 1.76 18.27
C ILE A 716 0.90 2.76 17.41
N ALA A 717 2.22 2.86 17.56
CA ALA A 717 3.02 3.80 16.79
C ALA A 717 2.98 3.49 15.30
N ILE A 718 3.17 2.22 14.91
CA ILE A 718 3.13 1.79 13.51
C ILE A 718 1.68 1.88 12.97
N GLY A 719 0.70 1.36 13.72
CA GLY A 719 -0.71 1.36 13.30
C GLY A 719 -1.26 2.76 13.08
N LEU A 720 -1.00 3.71 14.00
CA LEU A 720 -1.37 5.11 13.81
C LEU A 720 -0.58 5.75 12.66
N GLY A 721 0.71 5.38 12.49
CA GLY A 721 1.51 5.83 11.37
C GLY A 721 0.88 5.44 10.02
N PHE A 722 0.41 4.20 9.87
CA PHE A 722 -0.31 3.77 8.66
C PHE A 722 -1.73 4.35 8.58
N ALA A 723 -2.42 4.53 9.71
CA ALA A 723 -3.76 5.13 9.73
C ALA A 723 -3.78 6.58 9.20
N MET A 724 -2.65 7.30 9.21
CA MET A 724 -2.56 8.64 8.61
C MET A 724 -2.84 8.61 7.10
N PHE A 725 -2.50 7.52 6.43
CA PHE A 725 -2.79 7.34 5.01
C PHE A 725 -4.30 7.19 4.71
N ALA A 726 -5.13 6.91 5.72
CA ALA A 726 -6.59 6.86 5.55
C ALA A 726 -7.19 8.19 5.07
N ASN A 727 -6.49 9.31 5.27
CA ASN A 727 -6.90 10.63 4.79
C ASN A 727 -6.33 10.97 3.40
N SER A 728 -5.65 10.05 2.75
CA SER A 728 -5.19 10.23 1.37
C SER A 728 -6.37 10.34 0.42
N GLY A 729 -6.29 11.27 -0.52
CA GLY A 729 -7.21 11.30 -1.64
C GLY A 729 -6.81 10.35 -2.78
N PHE A 730 -5.60 9.81 -2.71
CA PHE A 730 -5.15 8.74 -3.60
C PHE A 730 -5.51 7.39 -2.98
N LEU A 731 -6.53 6.72 -3.52
CA LEU A 731 -7.14 5.53 -2.91
C LEU A 731 -6.16 4.36 -2.76
N VAL A 732 -5.13 4.27 -3.59
CA VAL A 732 -4.04 3.29 -3.45
C VAL A 732 -3.36 3.43 -2.09
N ASN A 733 -2.98 4.65 -1.72
CA ASN A 733 -2.36 4.96 -0.42
C ASN A 733 -3.37 4.79 0.72
N GLN A 734 -4.62 5.21 0.51
CA GLN A 734 -5.69 5.10 1.50
C GLN A 734 -5.95 3.63 1.87
N HIS A 735 -6.19 2.76 0.88
CA HIS A 735 -6.42 1.32 1.09
C HIS A 735 -5.20 0.65 1.73
N PHE A 736 -3.99 0.99 1.26
CA PHE A 736 -2.74 0.52 1.86
C PHE A 736 -2.66 0.89 3.34
N GLY A 737 -2.93 2.14 3.68
CA GLY A 737 -2.87 2.63 5.06
C GLY A 737 -3.91 1.99 5.97
N ILE A 738 -5.17 1.96 5.54
CA ILE A 738 -6.28 1.42 6.34
C ILE A 738 -6.09 -0.09 6.58
N LEU A 739 -5.82 -0.86 5.52
CA LEU A 739 -5.62 -2.31 5.65
C LEU A 739 -4.40 -2.64 6.51
N SER A 740 -3.30 -1.89 6.36
CA SER A 740 -2.11 -2.05 7.22
C SER A 740 -2.43 -1.73 8.68
N ALA A 741 -3.10 -0.63 8.95
CA ALA A 741 -3.49 -0.23 10.31
C ALA A 741 -4.44 -1.25 10.95
N LEU A 742 -5.44 -1.75 10.21
CA LEU A 742 -6.36 -2.80 10.66
C LEU A 742 -5.61 -4.10 10.96
N THR A 743 -4.68 -4.51 10.08
CA THR A 743 -3.90 -5.73 10.26
C THR A 743 -3.00 -5.63 11.49
N ILE A 744 -2.32 -4.51 11.70
CA ILE A 744 -1.45 -4.27 12.86
C ILE A 744 -2.28 -4.21 14.15
N GLY A 745 -3.44 -3.53 14.13
CA GLY A 745 -4.36 -3.50 15.26
C GLY A 745 -4.89 -4.89 15.63
N ALA A 746 -5.28 -5.68 14.63
CA ALA A 746 -5.70 -7.06 14.82
C ALA A 746 -4.55 -7.96 15.33
N ALA A 747 -3.31 -7.71 14.89
CA ALA A 747 -2.12 -8.41 15.35
C ALA A 747 -1.84 -8.15 16.84
N LEU A 748 -1.91 -6.88 17.27
CA LEU A 748 -1.78 -6.54 18.68
C LEU A 748 -2.82 -7.27 19.53
N VAL A 749 -4.07 -7.32 19.07
CA VAL A 749 -5.14 -8.07 19.75
C VAL A 749 -4.82 -9.57 19.79
N ALA A 750 -4.34 -10.14 18.68
CA ALA A 750 -3.98 -11.56 18.61
C ALA A 750 -2.81 -11.91 19.54
N ASP A 751 -1.76 -11.10 19.56
CA ASP A 751 -0.58 -11.33 20.39
C ASP A 751 -0.84 -11.12 21.89
N LEU A 752 -1.76 -10.24 22.24
CA LEU A 752 -2.10 -10.00 23.66
C LEU A 752 -3.21 -10.93 24.17
N LEU A 753 -4.19 -11.30 23.35
CA LEU A 753 -5.39 -12.02 23.80
C LEU A 753 -5.47 -13.49 23.32
N PHE A 754 -4.83 -13.85 22.18
CA PHE A 754 -4.96 -15.21 21.64
C PHE A 754 -3.68 -16.03 21.78
N LEU A 755 -2.51 -15.45 21.56
CA LEU A 755 -1.23 -16.14 21.69
C LEU A 755 -0.99 -16.67 23.12
N PRO A 756 -1.14 -15.88 24.21
CA PRO A 756 -0.87 -16.35 25.54
C PRO A 756 -1.80 -17.49 26.00
N PRO A 757 -3.14 -17.42 25.80
CA PRO A 757 -4.03 -18.55 26.05
C PRO A 757 -3.66 -19.83 25.29
N LEU A 758 -3.27 -19.68 24.02
CA LEU A 758 -2.87 -20.79 23.18
C LEU A 758 -1.62 -21.50 23.71
N LEU A 759 -0.60 -20.72 24.14
CA LEU A 759 0.61 -21.25 24.74
C LEU A 759 0.35 -22.03 26.03
N ILE A 760 -0.57 -21.53 26.90
CA ILE A 760 -0.95 -22.20 28.13
C ILE A 760 -1.72 -23.50 27.82
N ALA A 761 -2.61 -23.50 26.81
CA ALA A 761 -3.39 -24.66 26.42
C ALA A 761 -2.52 -25.78 25.82
N LEU A 762 -1.54 -25.42 24.98
CA LEU A 762 -0.61 -26.36 24.35
C LEU A 762 0.40 -26.95 25.33
N ALA A 763 0.83 -26.20 26.33
CA ALA A 763 1.80 -26.66 27.35
C ALA A 763 1.23 -27.77 28.25
N ARG A 764 -0.08 -27.78 28.54
CA ARG A 764 -0.74 -28.79 29.41
C ARG A 764 -0.87 -30.17 28.76
N ARG A 765 -0.76 -30.26 27.46
CA ARG A 765 -0.80 -31.56 26.74
C ARG A 765 0.57 -32.24 26.63
N ALA A 766 1.63 -31.61 27.14
CA ALA A 766 3.00 -32.11 27.06
C ALA A 766 3.49 -32.79 28.36
N ASN A 767 2.69 -32.79 29.44
CA ASN A 767 2.87 -33.59 30.66
C ASN A 767 1.87 -34.74 30.67
#